data_00794db928265b7b54453d3fe6c5424c
#
_entry.id   00794db928265b7b54453d3fe6c5424c
#
_cell.length_a   1.000
_cell.length_b   1.000
_cell.length_c   1.000
_cell.angle_alpha   90.00
_cell.angle_beta   90.00
_cell.angle_gamma   90.00
#
_symmetry.space_group_name_H-M   'P 1'
#
loop_
_entity.id
_entity.type
_entity.pdbx_description
1 polymer ?
#
loop_
_entity_poly.entity_id
_entity_poly.type
_entity_poly.pdbx_seq_one_letter_code
_entity_poly.pdbx_strand_id
1 'polypeptide(L)'
;MISYEEFEDIVVNTLKRNISSNEDQKKAISSHANESLFIVAGPGSGKTTVIVLKILKYIFVDDIAPDEILATTFTRKAANELHSRILSWGDQIKNYLLDNIVEDDPVKEMELMDFIEKKIDLNKINIGTTDSVAEDLLRIHREPGTNQPLVIEDFVTKSAMTNILLKDNICLNENLKEYLKSFTPKEKLEEPSKMAEIILNMKNRMYYDQVNFDEIYDKFEESSGAKLTLNCIKDYEDELKKRNIIDFPMLEFKFLNKLKNHKLDIFLDNIKIILIDEYQDTNLIQEDIYFTIAKYGLKNNGSITVVGDDDQSLYRFRGATVDLFTNFKKRAHNRLGINVEEINLKTNYRSSENIINHCNHFVELDKEYQKARVDEKPKIIAPDFDKDKMPVLGMFRNNPQMLARDLTLLINNLINNGEASLKIRRILNKDYYDTLNGNSNLQSINKQKQNNAKKSKNLEKITLKLDEEYGSASDIAILSYSPKEMKGSNPTFNFYLRKNLKKLKKPIEVFNPKGRDLQDVKQVEIFCGLILECIDPHGIIQKSDKQIQNLADRNMNRWRYRAIDHIKSKPEPNEPVSLSEFVISWQNRHPKNRDKWPESASLMELAYKLITWIEELQDDVEGIVYLEAITRSIKQTGFFNKYSGNIVFTNSKTERESVLEAIWNIFIPIATGGVGIDEDLLETLPDDRINIMSIHQSKGLEFPLVIVDVGSRFKKNTVNTQNLRFPKLEPKNRSIEDSVRCFSSLGESERSEKDRSFDDLTRLYFVAFSRAENVLLLIGLLPSLDGYAVNNNLKQIPNVALGWNRDEQLVGFDEIYLI
;
A
#
# COMPACT_ATOMS: atom_id res chain seq x y z
N MET A 1 -6.74 19.81 35.40
CA MET A 1 -7.22 18.87 34.38
C MET A 1 -8.60 18.37 34.76
N ILE A 2 -9.36 17.81 33.85
CA ILE A 2 -10.73 17.32 34.06
C ILE A 2 -10.76 15.87 34.54
N SER A 3 -11.90 15.45 35.15
CA SER A 3 -12.12 14.05 35.48
C SER A 3 -12.41 13.21 34.23
N TYR A 4 -12.28 11.86 34.33
CA TYR A 4 -12.64 10.98 33.21
C TYR A 4 -14.14 11.07 32.87
N GLU A 5 -15.00 11.25 33.86
CA GLU A 5 -16.43 11.40 33.66
C GLU A 5 -16.76 12.68 32.88
N GLU A 6 -16.11 13.80 33.19
CA GLU A 6 -16.25 15.05 32.42
C GLU A 6 -15.72 14.89 30.99
N PHE A 7 -14.58 14.20 30.82
CA PHE A 7 -14.04 13.89 29.51
C PHE A 7 -15.01 13.04 28.69
N GLU A 8 -15.59 11.97 29.29
CA GLU A 8 -16.58 11.12 28.62
C GLU A 8 -17.82 11.94 28.22
N ASP A 9 -18.29 12.84 29.08
CA ASP A 9 -19.42 13.72 28.77
C ASP A 9 -19.13 14.65 27.58
N ILE A 10 -17.93 15.24 27.52
CA ILE A 10 -17.47 16.08 26.39
C ILE A 10 -17.42 15.25 25.11
N VAL A 11 -16.86 14.03 25.16
CA VAL A 11 -16.77 13.13 24.01
C VAL A 11 -18.15 12.78 23.46
N VAL A 12 -19.11 12.49 24.33
CA VAL A 12 -20.48 12.14 23.92
C VAL A 12 -21.25 13.37 23.42
N ASN A 13 -21.22 14.47 24.18
CA ASN A 13 -22.09 15.61 23.92
C ASN A 13 -21.49 16.65 22.97
N THR A 14 -20.18 16.86 22.98
CA THR A 14 -19.49 17.83 22.12
C THR A 14 -18.96 17.19 20.86
N LEU A 15 -18.17 16.11 20.98
CA LEU A 15 -17.61 15.43 19.82
C LEU A 15 -18.61 14.50 19.10
N LYS A 16 -19.80 14.29 19.70
CA LYS A 16 -20.85 13.39 19.16
C LYS A 16 -20.36 11.95 18.91
N ARG A 17 -19.51 11.44 19.83
CA ARG A 17 -18.96 10.09 19.76
C ARG A 17 -19.49 9.25 20.92
N ASN A 18 -20.38 8.31 20.61
CA ASN A 18 -20.95 7.44 21.64
C ASN A 18 -20.00 6.28 21.95
N ILE A 19 -19.10 6.49 22.92
CA ILE A 19 -18.18 5.45 23.42
C ILE A 19 -18.79 4.71 24.62
N SER A 20 -19.80 5.25 25.28
CA SER A 20 -20.40 4.68 26.47
C SER A 20 -21.15 3.37 26.20
N SER A 21 -21.55 3.11 24.94
CA SER A 21 -22.26 1.90 24.54
C SER A 21 -21.34 0.71 24.22
N ASN A 22 -20.02 0.90 24.21
CA ASN A 22 -19.06 -0.17 23.90
C ASN A 22 -18.02 -0.30 25.03
N GLU A 23 -18.23 -1.30 25.88
CA GLU A 23 -17.37 -1.57 27.03
C GLU A 23 -15.91 -1.82 26.65
N ASP A 24 -15.64 -2.49 25.51
CA ASP A 24 -14.28 -2.78 25.07
C ASP A 24 -13.55 -1.48 24.67
N GLN A 25 -14.23 -0.57 23.93
CA GLN A 25 -13.69 0.74 23.57
C GLN A 25 -13.50 1.62 24.82
N LYS A 26 -14.51 1.67 25.70
CA LYS A 26 -14.45 2.41 26.96
C LYS A 26 -13.26 1.95 27.81
N LYS A 27 -13.09 0.65 27.99
CA LYS A 27 -11.96 0.07 28.71
C LYS A 27 -10.61 0.47 28.12
N ALA A 28 -10.48 0.43 26.78
CA ALA A 28 -9.25 0.83 26.09
C ALA A 28 -8.92 2.32 26.29
N ILE A 29 -9.93 3.20 26.28
CA ILE A 29 -9.75 4.65 26.40
C ILE A 29 -9.48 5.02 27.88
N SER A 30 -10.23 4.44 28.84
CA SER A 30 -10.16 4.81 30.26
C SER A 30 -8.92 4.31 31.00
N SER A 31 -8.16 3.35 30.44
CA SER A 31 -6.97 2.80 31.08
C SER A 31 -5.94 3.89 31.43
N HIS A 32 -5.24 3.71 32.57
CA HIS A 32 -4.28 4.70 33.08
C HIS A 32 -3.06 4.86 32.17
N ALA A 33 -2.38 5.99 32.28
CA ALA A 33 -1.19 6.32 31.49
C ALA A 33 -0.02 5.35 31.67
N ASN A 34 0.05 4.64 32.80
CA ASN A 34 1.09 3.64 33.11
C ASN A 34 0.67 2.19 32.76
N GLU A 35 -0.54 1.98 32.20
CA GLU A 35 -1.04 0.67 31.80
C GLU A 35 -0.72 0.40 30.32
N SER A 36 0.08 -0.63 30.09
CA SER A 36 0.42 -1.05 28.73
C SER A 36 -0.66 -1.97 28.15
N LEU A 37 -1.08 -1.73 26.90
CA LEU A 37 -2.18 -2.44 26.27
C LEU A 37 -1.75 -3.17 24.99
N PHE A 38 -2.39 -4.32 24.77
CA PHE A 38 -2.41 -5.03 23.51
C PHE A 38 -3.85 -5.05 22.97
N ILE A 39 -4.13 -4.24 21.96
CA ILE A 39 -5.48 -4.07 21.41
C ILE A 39 -5.58 -4.83 20.09
N VAL A 40 -6.35 -5.91 20.10
CA VAL A 40 -6.71 -6.69 18.90
C VAL A 40 -8.02 -6.13 18.37
N ALA A 41 -7.97 -5.48 17.21
CA ALA A 41 -9.06 -4.66 16.73
C ALA A 41 -9.51 -5.08 15.32
N GLY A 42 -10.64 -5.75 15.21
CA GLY A 42 -11.22 -6.16 13.93
C GLY A 42 -11.49 -4.98 12.97
N PRO A 43 -11.76 -5.26 11.69
CA PRO A 43 -12.12 -4.21 10.73
C PRO A 43 -13.39 -3.47 11.17
N GLY A 44 -13.42 -2.15 10.96
CA GLY A 44 -14.57 -1.33 11.32
C GLY A 44 -14.85 -1.19 12.83
N SER A 45 -13.94 -1.62 13.71
CA SER A 45 -14.11 -1.56 15.17
C SER A 45 -13.82 -0.19 15.80
N GLY A 46 -13.47 0.81 15.00
CA GLY A 46 -13.14 2.15 15.47
C GLY A 46 -11.75 2.29 16.06
N LYS A 47 -10.76 1.51 15.61
CA LYS A 47 -9.35 1.59 16.03
C LYS A 47 -8.84 3.03 16.16
N THR A 48 -8.91 3.79 15.06
CA THR A 48 -8.40 5.17 15.00
C THR A 48 -9.12 6.07 16.01
N THR A 49 -10.44 5.90 16.16
CA THR A 49 -11.23 6.62 17.16
C THR A 49 -10.74 6.35 18.58
N VAL A 50 -10.48 5.07 18.90
CA VAL A 50 -9.97 4.68 20.23
C VAL A 50 -8.59 5.28 20.47
N ILE A 51 -7.68 5.22 19.49
CA ILE A 51 -6.33 5.80 19.61
C ILE A 51 -6.39 7.30 19.82
N VAL A 52 -7.17 8.04 19.02
CA VAL A 52 -7.34 9.50 19.15
C VAL A 52 -7.87 9.88 20.52
N LEU A 53 -8.97 9.25 20.94
CA LEU A 53 -9.59 9.56 22.24
C LEU A 53 -8.68 9.17 23.41
N LYS A 54 -7.91 8.09 23.29
CA LYS A 54 -6.93 7.70 24.30
C LYS A 54 -5.81 8.73 24.42
N ILE A 55 -5.28 9.25 23.30
CA ILE A 55 -4.28 10.32 23.30
C ILE A 55 -4.83 11.58 23.96
N LEU A 56 -6.04 12.00 23.58
CA LEU A 56 -6.69 13.17 24.16
C LEU A 56 -6.97 12.97 25.65
N LYS A 57 -7.38 11.76 26.07
CA LYS A 57 -7.54 11.41 27.49
C LYS A 57 -6.22 11.53 28.26
N TYR A 58 -5.10 11.07 27.70
CA TYR A 58 -3.80 11.25 28.34
C TYR A 58 -3.46 12.72 28.56
N ILE A 59 -3.78 13.58 27.61
CA ILE A 59 -3.49 15.02 27.70
C ILE A 59 -4.42 15.73 28.67
N PHE A 60 -5.74 15.54 28.53
CA PHE A 60 -6.73 16.33 29.28
C PHE A 60 -7.09 15.76 30.66
N VAL A 61 -6.91 14.45 30.87
CA VAL A 61 -7.25 13.78 32.14
C VAL A 61 -6.00 13.41 32.94
N ASP A 62 -5.01 12.76 32.26
CA ASP A 62 -3.81 12.23 32.96
C ASP A 62 -2.66 13.24 33.03
N ASP A 63 -2.83 14.46 32.49
CA ASP A 63 -1.82 15.56 32.53
C ASP A 63 -0.48 15.17 31.84
N ILE A 64 -0.56 14.41 30.77
CA ILE A 64 0.61 14.07 29.96
C ILE A 64 0.84 15.20 28.95
N ALA A 65 2.04 15.75 28.89
CA ALA A 65 2.36 16.80 27.94
C ALA A 65 2.37 16.24 26.49
N PRO A 66 1.91 17.02 25.50
CA PRO A 66 1.86 16.55 24.10
C PRO A 66 3.21 16.03 23.56
N ASP A 67 4.32 16.67 23.90
CA ASP A 67 5.67 16.28 23.49
C ASP A 67 6.21 15.01 24.20
N GLU A 68 5.52 14.53 25.24
CA GLU A 68 5.81 13.26 25.92
C GLU A 68 5.16 12.05 25.22
N ILE A 69 4.39 12.27 24.14
CA ILE A 69 3.64 11.24 23.41
C ILE A 69 4.29 10.99 22.06
N LEU A 70 4.54 9.70 21.77
CA LEU A 70 4.89 9.20 20.43
C LEU A 70 3.75 8.31 19.92
N ALA A 71 3.19 8.65 18.75
CA ALA A 71 2.19 7.85 18.06
C ALA A 71 2.66 7.52 16.64
N THR A 72 2.78 6.25 16.31
CA THR A 72 3.21 5.81 14.97
C THR A 72 2.16 5.01 14.25
N THR A 73 2.12 5.15 12.92
CA THR A 73 1.28 4.38 12.03
C THR A 73 2.10 3.83 10.84
N PHE A 74 1.51 2.93 10.05
CA PHE A 74 2.23 2.31 8.95
C PHE A 74 2.34 3.20 7.70
N THR A 75 1.35 4.06 7.41
CA THR A 75 1.33 4.91 6.22
C THR A 75 1.29 6.39 6.57
N ARG A 76 1.87 7.24 5.68
CA ARG A 76 1.80 8.71 5.83
C ARG A 76 0.35 9.22 5.86
N LYS A 77 -0.52 8.63 5.04
CA LYS A 77 -1.95 8.97 5.02
C LYS A 77 -2.62 8.72 6.37
N ALA A 78 -2.39 7.54 6.97
CA ALA A 78 -2.93 7.23 8.30
C ALA A 78 -2.35 8.16 9.38
N ALA A 79 -1.07 8.54 9.30
CA ALA A 79 -0.46 9.50 10.21
C ALA A 79 -1.10 10.89 10.10
N ASN A 80 -1.31 11.38 8.87
CA ASN A 80 -1.98 12.66 8.63
C ASN A 80 -3.43 12.65 9.11
N GLU A 81 -4.16 11.56 8.90
CA GLU A 81 -5.53 11.40 9.39
C GLU A 81 -5.57 11.39 10.92
N LEU A 82 -4.69 10.64 11.57
CA LEU A 82 -4.56 10.60 13.03
C LEU A 82 -4.27 12.00 13.58
N HIS A 83 -3.30 12.70 13.01
CA HIS A 83 -2.92 14.06 13.41
C HIS A 83 -4.07 15.06 13.23
N SER A 84 -4.72 15.05 12.07
CA SER A 84 -5.86 15.93 11.79
C SER A 84 -7.03 15.71 12.76
N ARG A 85 -7.34 14.45 13.10
CA ARG A 85 -8.39 14.12 14.08
C ARG A 85 -8.01 14.56 15.49
N ILE A 86 -6.77 14.37 15.91
CA ILE A 86 -6.28 14.83 17.23
C ILE A 86 -6.39 16.34 17.34
N LEU A 87 -5.96 17.09 16.33
CA LEU A 87 -6.08 18.55 16.31
C LEU A 87 -7.54 18.99 16.34
N SER A 88 -8.37 18.46 15.45
CA SER A 88 -9.79 18.86 15.35
C SER A 88 -10.58 18.56 16.63
N TRP A 89 -10.43 17.35 17.18
CA TRP A 89 -11.18 16.99 18.39
C TRP A 89 -10.57 17.62 19.65
N GLY A 90 -9.24 17.73 19.70
CA GLY A 90 -8.57 18.40 20.81
C GLY A 90 -8.90 19.89 20.89
N ASP A 91 -8.99 20.59 19.76
CA ASP A 91 -9.42 21.99 19.72
C ASP A 91 -10.89 22.14 20.15
N GLN A 92 -11.77 21.21 19.79
CA GLN A 92 -13.16 21.22 20.28
C GLN A 92 -13.22 21.04 21.80
N ILE A 93 -12.41 20.15 22.37
CA ILE A 93 -12.31 19.97 23.82
C ILE A 93 -11.76 21.24 24.48
N LYS A 94 -10.67 21.83 23.94
CA LYS A 94 -10.08 23.08 24.44
C LYS A 94 -11.11 24.21 24.47
N ASN A 95 -11.82 24.41 23.35
CA ASN A 95 -12.84 25.46 23.25
C ASN A 95 -13.98 25.22 24.27
N TYR A 96 -14.45 23.98 24.41
CA TYR A 96 -15.44 23.65 25.41
C TYR A 96 -14.98 23.97 26.84
N LEU A 97 -13.71 23.68 27.16
CA LEU A 97 -13.15 23.97 28.47
C LEU A 97 -13.02 25.48 28.70
N LEU A 98 -12.55 26.25 27.72
CA LEU A 98 -12.44 27.68 27.80
C LEU A 98 -13.79 28.37 27.95
N ASP A 99 -14.82 27.88 27.24
CA ASP A 99 -16.19 28.42 27.32
C ASP A 99 -16.90 28.10 28.65
N ASN A 100 -16.45 27.08 29.37
CA ASN A 100 -17.09 26.61 30.61
C ASN A 100 -16.19 26.77 31.86
N ILE A 101 -15.11 27.55 31.78
CA ILE A 101 -14.33 27.90 32.96
C ILE A 101 -15.19 28.73 33.88
N VAL A 102 -15.42 28.24 35.11
CA VAL A 102 -16.09 28.93 36.16
C VAL A 102 -15.18 28.87 37.39
N GLU A 103 -14.48 29.97 37.67
CA GLU A 103 -13.65 30.13 38.87
C GLU A 103 -14.09 31.38 39.64
N ASP A 104 -14.20 31.26 40.97
CA ASP A 104 -14.51 32.40 41.84
C ASP A 104 -13.35 33.38 41.97
N ASP A 105 -12.12 32.97 41.61
CA ASP A 105 -10.93 33.80 41.65
C ASP A 105 -10.47 34.14 40.20
N PRO A 106 -10.57 35.43 39.79
CA PRO A 106 -10.18 35.86 38.44
C PRO A 106 -8.70 35.58 38.08
N VAL A 107 -7.81 35.46 39.08
CA VAL A 107 -6.40 35.17 38.84
C VAL A 107 -6.23 33.71 38.47
N LYS A 108 -6.92 32.81 39.16
CA LYS A 108 -6.91 31.37 38.81
C LYS A 108 -7.61 31.09 37.51
N GLU A 109 -8.69 31.78 37.20
CA GLU A 109 -9.36 31.70 35.90
C GLU A 109 -8.40 32.07 34.78
N MET A 110 -7.69 33.18 34.90
CA MET A 110 -6.70 33.61 33.88
C MET A 110 -5.50 32.66 33.77
N GLU A 111 -5.02 32.11 34.91
CA GLU A 111 -3.94 31.10 34.89
C GLU A 111 -4.39 29.80 34.21
N LEU A 112 -5.62 29.35 34.40
CA LEU A 112 -6.18 28.18 33.78
C LEU A 112 -6.40 28.37 32.28
N MET A 113 -6.92 29.55 31.87
CA MET A 113 -7.01 29.92 30.46
C MET A 113 -5.64 29.89 29.78
N ASP A 114 -4.65 30.55 30.39
CA ASP A 114 -3.27 30.60 29.86
C ASP A 114 -2.63 29.21 29.77
N PHE A 115 -2.94 28.35 30.72
CA PHE A 115 -2.51 26.95 30.71
C PHE A 115 -3.13 26.19 29.53
N ILE A 116 -4.45 26.24 29.34
CA ILE A 116 -5.16 25.54 28.26
C ILE A 116 -4.70 26.05 26.88
N GLU A 117 -4.56 27.38 26.73
CA GLU A 117 -4.17 27.97 25.45
C GLU A 117 -2.69 27.74 25.09
N LYS A 118 -1.78 27.92 26.06
CA LYS A 118 -0.34 27.95 25.76
C LYS A 118 0.41 26.67 26.09
N LYS A 119 -0.01 25.90 27.11
CA LYS A 119 0.69 24.65 27.48
C LYS A 119 0.20 23.43 26.73
N ILE A 120 -1.08 23.39 26.34
CA ILE A 120 -1.63 22.30 25.55
C ILE A 120 -1.44 22.62 24.04
N ASP A 121 -0.24 22.44 23.53
CA ASP A 121 0.06 22.56 22.11
C ASP A 121 0.07 21.18 21.46
N LEU A 122 -1.06 20.80 20.85
CA LEU A 122 -1.25 19.47 20.24
C LEU A 122 -0.31 19.21 19.04
N ASN A 123 0.27 20.25 18.43
CA ASN A 123 1.24 20.10 17.36
C ASN A 123 2.58 19.54 17.82
N LYS A 124 2.82 19.49 19.15
CA LYS A 124 4.06 18.94 19.70
C LYS A 124 4.02 17.42 19.88
N ILE A 125 2.89 16.78 19.67
CA ILE A 125 2.81 15.32 19.69
C ILE A 125 3.69 14.77 18.56
N ASN A 126 4.54 13.78 18.88
CA ASN A 126 5.36 13.12 17.87
C ASN A 126 4.50 12.11 17.09
N ILE A 127 3.96 12.51 15.93
CA ILE A 127 3.10 11.67 15.09
C ILE A 127 3.73 11.46 13.72
N GLY A 128 3.77 10.22 13.24
CA GLY A 128 4.28 9.92 11.91
C GLY A 128 4.35 8.43 11.61
N THR A 129 4.94 8.10 10.45
CA THR A 129 5.46 6.75 10.23
C THR A 129 6.79 6.60 10.96
N THR A 130 7.22 5.36 11.22
CA THR A 130 8.54 5.12 11.84
C THR A 130 9.65 5.83 11.07
N ASP A 131 9.60 5.79 9.74
CA ASP A 131 10.59 6.45 8.89
C ASP A 131 10.57 7.96 9.02
N SER A 132 9.38 8.59 9.03
CA SER A 132 9.28 10.05 9.14
C SER A 132 9.76 10.54 10.52
N VAL A 133 9.39 9.83 11.58
CA VAL A 133 9.87 10.12 12.95
C VAL A 133 11.40 9.94 13.03
N ALA A 134 11.93 8.87 12.44
CA ALA A 134 13.38 8.63 12.41
C ALA A 134 14.12 9.74 11.64
N GLU A 135 13.60 10.16 10.49
CA GLU A 135 14.20 11.21 9.68
C GLU A 135 14.20 12.56 10.41
N ASP A 136 13.08 12.93 11.04
CA ASP A 136 12.94 14.19 11.79
C ASP A 136 13.85 14.21 13.03
N LEU A 137 13.87 13.15 13.84
CA LEU A 137 14.70 13.08 15.03
C LEU A 137 16.20 13.07 14.68
N LEU A 138 16.60 12.37 13.63
CA LEU A 138 17.97 12.39 13.14
C LEU A 138 18.39 13.78 12.60
N ARG A 139 17.44 14.53 12.05
CA ARG A 139 17.64 15.90 11.58
C ARG A 139 17.80 16.90 12.74
N ILE A 140 16.91 16.82 13.72
CA ILE A 140 16.89 17.71 14.89
C ILE A 140 18.14 17.49 15.74
N HIS A 141 18.50 16.23 16.00
CA HIS A 141 19.61 15.85 16.86
C HIS A 141 20.90 15.51 16.11
N ARG A 142 21.11 16.15 14.94
CA ARG A 142 22.37 15.97 14.18
C ARG A 142 23.56 16.56 14.91
N GLU A 143 24.72 15.96 14.72
CA GLU A 143 25.96 16.51 15.21
C GLU A 143 26.28 17.84 14.50
N PRO A 144 26.73 18.88 15.22
CA PRO A 144 27.09 20.16 14.61
C PRO A 144 28.11 19.99 13.47
N GLY A 145 27.86 20.64 12.34
CA GLY A 145 28.77 20.58 11.18
C GLY A 145 28.60 19.33 10.30
N THR A 146 27.67 18.42 10.61
CA THR A 146 27.37 17.26 9.77
C THR A 146 26.11 17.48 8.90
N ASN A 147 26.16 16.98 7.67
CA ASN A 147 24.96 16.94 6.82
C ASN A 147 24.20 15.64 7.07
N GLN A 148 22.89 15.75 7.21
CA GLN A 148 22.03 14.57 7.26
C GLN A 148 22.08 13.84 5.92
N PRO A 149 22.16 12.51 5.88
CA PRO A 149 22.01 11.74 4.65
C PRO A 149 20.63 11.96 4.06
N LEU A 150 20.56 12.07 2.73
CA LEU A 150 19.31 12.08 2.01
C LEU A 150 18.75 10.68 1.91
N VAL A 151 17.47 10.50 2.22
CA VAL A 151 16.75 9.23 2.02
C VAL A 151 16.32 9.11 0.57
N ILE A 152 16.63 7.98 -0.05
CA ILE A 152 16.32 7.69 -1.45
C ILE A 152 15.26 6.60 -1.58
N GLU A 153 14.47 6.68 -2.65
CA GLU A 153 13.39 5.75 -2.94
C GLU A 153 13.85 4.53 -3.75
N ASP A 154 12.97 3.50 -3.78
CA ASP A 154 13.25 2.18 -4.36
C ASP A 154 13.72 2.21 -5.82
N PHE A 155 13.22 3.13 -6.67
CA PHE A 155 13.65 3.18 -8.06
C PHE A 155 15.11 3.66 -8.20
N VAL A 156 15.55 4.55 -7.28
CA VAL A 156 16.93 5.05 -7.23
C VAL A 156 17.86 3.96 -6.71
N THR A 157 17.42 3.23 -5.66
CA THR A 157 18.18 2.10 -5.12
C THR A 157 18.37 1.03 -6.17
N LYS A 158 17.32 0.72 -6.94
CA LYS A 158 17.37 -0.25 -8.04
C LYS A 158 18.32 0.18 -9.17
N SER A 159 18.31 1.47 -9.52
CA SER A 159 19.24 2.04 -10.51
C SER A 159 20.69 1.93 -10.03
N ALA A 160 20.96 2.29 -8.76
CA ALA A 160 22.29 2.21 -8.16
C ALA A 160 22.82 0.77 -8.15
N MET A 161 22.02 -0.19 -7.71
CA MET A 161 22.39 -1.60 -7.71
C MET A 161 22.60 -2.13 -9.13
N THR A 162 21.77 -1.72 -10.10
CA THR A 162 21.93 -2.09 -11.51
C THR A 162 23.28 -1.60 -12.06
N ASN A 163 23.69 -0.38 -11.74
CA ASN A 163 24.98 0.17 -12.14
C ASN A 163 26.16 -0.63 -11.57
N ILE A 164 26.06 -1.11 -10.33
CA ILE A 164 27.05 -1.98 -9.70
C ILE A 164 27.16 -3.30 -10.48
N LEU A 165 26.02 -3.91 -10.81
CA LEU A 165 26.01 -5.17 -11.57
C LEU A 165 26.57 -5.05 -12.99
N LEU A 166 26.43 -3.88 -13.61
CA LEU A 166 27.01 -3.59 -14.93
C LEU A 166 28.50 -3.29 -14.85
N LYS A 167 28.98 -2.76 -13.73
CA LYS A 167 30.39 -2.53 -13.49
C LYS A 167 31.12 -3.88 -13.50
N ASP A 168 32.24 -3.94 -14.22
CA ASP A 168 33.05 -5.14 -14.36
C ASP A 168 32.29 -6.39 -14.86
N ASN A 169 31.13 -6.18 -15.50
CA ASN A 169 30.25 -7.24 -16.03
C ASN A 169 29.85 -8.30 -14.98
N ILE A 170 29.68 -7.92 -13.71
CA ILE A 170 29.30 -8.82 -12.60
C ILE A 170 28.01 -9.58 -12.94
N CYS A 171 27.04 -8.93 -13.60
CA CYS A 171 25.78 -9.54 -14.04
C CYS A 171 25.95 -10.74 -15.00
N LEU A 172 27.15 -10.94 -15.60
CA LEU A 172 27.42 -12.08 -16.47
C LEU A 172 27.96 -13.29 -15.70
N ASN A 173 28.26 -13.19 -14.42
CA ASN A 173 28.79 -14.29 -13.62
C ASN A 173 27.73 -15.39 -13.42
N GLU A 174 28.08 -16.62 -13.86
CA GLU A 174 27.13 -17.74 -13.83
C GLU A 174 26.80 -18.21 -12.42
N ASN A 175 27.73 -18.20 -11.46
CA ASN A 175 27.47 -18.58 -10.07
C ASN A 175 26.46 -17.62 -9.43
N LEU A 176 26.58 -16.32 -9.70
CA LEU A 176 25.63 -15.31 -9.26
C LEU A 176 24.24 -15.55 -9.87
N LYS A 177 24.17 -15.78 -11.19
CA LYS A 177 22.89 -16.05 -11.87
C LYS A 177 22.20 -17.29 -11.33
N GLU A 178 22.91 -18.40 -11.15
CA GLU A 178 22.35 -19.64 -10.61
C GLU A 178 21.83 -19.44 -9.18
N TYR A 179 22.59 -18.73 -8.36
CA TYR A 179 22.17 -18.41 -7.00
C TYR A 179 20.90 -17.58 -6.98
N LEU A 180 20.86 -16.46 -7.72
CA LEU A 180 19.67 -15.60 -7.78
C LEU A 180 18.48 -16.30 -8.40
N LYS A 181 18.70 -17.17 -9.41
CA LYS A 181 17.65 -17.97 -10.02
C LYS A 181 17.02 -18.98 -9.05
N SER A 182 17.71 -19.40 -8.00
CA SER A 182 17.14 -20.27 -6.98
C SER A 182 15.97 -19.62 -6.22
N PHE A 183 15.90 -18.30 -6.17
CA PHE A 183 14.81 -17.53 -5.57
C PHE A 183 13.67 -17.25 -6.56
N THR A 184 13.94 -17.20 -7.86
CA THR A 184 12.97 -16.89 -8.91
C THR A 184 13.11 -17.85 -10.11
N PRO A 185 12.98 -19.17 -9.96
CA PRO A 185 13.30 -20.15 -11.02
C PRO A 185 12.45 -20.03 -12.27
N LYS A 186 11.35 -19.30 -12.24
CA LYS A 186 10.46 -19.07 -13.39
C LYS A 186 10.79 -17.80 -14.18
N GLU A 187 11.67 -16.96 -13.68
CA GLU A 187 12.05 -15.72 -14.33
C GLU A 187 13.31 -15.89 -15.16
N LYS A 188 13.35 -15.17 -16.29
CA LYS A 188 14.58 -15.03 -17.06
C LYS A 188 15.42 -13.92 -16.44
N LEU A 189 16.52 -14.28 -15.82
CA LEU A 189 17.49 -13.35 -15.21
C LEU A 189 18.50 -12.83 -16.25
N GLU A 190 18.03 -12.48 -17.44
CA GLU A 190 18.86 -11.88 -18.49
C GLU A 190 19.04 -10.36 -18.29
N GLU A 191 18.19 -9.75 -17.49
CA GLU A 191 18.16 -8.31 -17.26
C GLU A 191 18.84 -7.96 -15.92
N PRO A 192 19.92 -7.14 -15.90
CA PRO A 192 20.58 -6.72 -14.66
C PRO A 192 19.64 -6.06 -13.65
N SER A 193 18.60 -5.36 -14.10
CA SER A 193 17.60 -4.72 -13.25
C SER A 193 16.77 -5.72 -12.44
N LYS A 194 16.53 -6.94 -12.95
CA LYS A 194 15.85 -8.01 -12.19
C LYS A 194 16.76 -8.65 -11.17
N MET A 195 18.04 -8.81 -11.52
CA MET A 195 19.04 -9.27 -10.56
C MET A 195 19.18 -8.25 -9.41
N ALA A 196 19.22 -6.95 -9.73
CA ALA A 196 19.26 -5.86 -8.76
C ALA A 196 18.08 -5.92 -7.78
N GLU A 197 16.87 -6.18 -8.27
CA GLU A 197 15.66 -6.30 -7.44
C GLU A 197 15.78 -7.45 -6.42
N ILE A 198 16.26 -8.62 -6.84
CA ILE A 198 16.44 -9.76 -5.94
C ILE A 198 17.48 -9.46 -4.87
N ILE A 199 18.61 -8.86 -5.26
CA ILE A 199 19.70 -8.52 -4.36
C ILE A 199 19.23 -7.46 -3.33
N LEU A 200 18.51 -6.43 -3.78
CA LEU A 200 17.95 -5.42 -2.89
C LEU A 200 16.90 -6.00 -1.93
N ASN A 201 16.03 -6.89 -2.41
CA ASN A 201 15.08 -7.58 -1.53
C ASN A 201 15.80 -8.40 -0.46
N MET A 202 16.89 -9.08 -0.81
CA MET A 202 17.73 -9.81 0.16
C MET A 202 18.38 -8.85 1.16
N LYS A 203 19.01 -7.77 0.70
CA LYS A 203 19.59 -6.72 1.54
C LYS A 203 18.55 -6.13 2.49
N ASN A 204 17.38 -5.73 1.97
CA ASN A 204 16.32 -5.15 2.78
C ASN A 204 15.85 -6.14 3.87
N ARG A 205 15.68 -7.42 3.51
CA ARG A 205 15.32 -8.45 4.49
C ARG A 205 16.39 -8.63 5.56
N MET A 206 17.67 -8.56 5.21
CA MET A 206 18.76 -8.62 6.20
C MET A 206 18.69 -7.48 7.21
N TYR A 207 18.39 -6.26 6.77
CA TYR A 207 18.16 -5.13 7.66
C TYR A 207 16.91 -5.32 8.53
N TYR A 208 15.79 -5.64 7.93
CA TYR A 208 14.51 -5.81 8.65
C TYR A 208 14.57 -6.91 9.70
N ASP A 209 15.27 -7.99 9.44
CA ASP A 209 15.46 -9.11 10.38
C ASP A 209 16.70 -8.92 11.27
N GLN A 210 17.40 -7.79 11.17
CA GLN A 210 18.60 -7.45 11.94
C GLN A 210 19.67 -8.55 11.90
N VAL A 211 19.96 -9.02 10.72
CA VAL A 211 20.97 -10.05 10.49
C VAL A 211 22.36 -9.44 10.62
N ASN A 212 23.27 -10.13 11.31
CA ASN A 212 24.67 -9.74 11.35
C ASN A 212 25.35 -10.03 10.01
N PHE A 213 25.70 -8.96 9.27
CA PHE A 213 26.30 -9.06 7.96
C PHE A 213 27.63 -9.83 7.97
N ASP A 214 28.50 -9.58 8.97
CA ASP A 214 29.82 -10.20 9.05
C ASP A 214 29.71 -11.71 9.29
N GLU A 215 28.77 -12.16 10.13
CA GLU A 215 28.52 -13.58 10.35
C GLU A 215 28.06 -14.33 9.10
N ILE A 216 27.20 -13.71 8.30
CA ILE A 216 26.77 -14.29 7.01
C ILE A 216 27.91 -14.24 6.00
N TYR A 217 28.63 -13.11 5.94
CA TYR A 217 29.67 -12.89 4.98
C TYR A 217 30.81 -13.93 5.08
N ASP A 218 31.19 -14.31 6.29
CA ASP A 218 32.28 -15.26 6.55
C ASP A 218 31.87 -16.73 6.32
N LYS A 219 30.57 -17.03 6.19
CA LYS A 219 30.08 -18.40 6.00
C LYS A 219 30.19 -18.91 4.55
N PHE A 220 30.38 -18.03 3.57
CA PHE A 220 30.34 -18.40 2.17
C PHE A 220 31.72 -18.30 1.52
N GLU A 221 32.02 -19.26 0.62
CA GLU A 221 33.22 -19.26 -0.20
C GLU A 221 33.21 -18.08 -1.19
N GLU A 222 34.41 -17.53 -1.46
CA GLU A 222 34.60 -16.33 -2.30
C GLU A 222 33.99 -16.44 -3.72
N SER A 223 33.99 -17.61 -4.32
CA SER A 223 33.47 -17.87 -5.65
C SER A 223 31.96 -18.18 -5.68
N SER A 224 31.31 -18.31 -4.50
CA SER A 224 29.91 -18.68 -4.41
C SER A 224 28.99 -17.52 -4.86
N GLY A 225 27.85 -17.84 -5.47
CA GLY A 225 26.85 -16.83 -5.82
C GLY A 225 26.31 -16.06 -4.61
N ALA A 226 26.24 -16.69 -3.44
CA ALA A 226 25.87 -16.02 -2.18
C ALA A 226 26.89 -14.94 -1.80
N LYS A 227 28.18 -15.26 -1.80
CA LYS A 227 29.26 -14.31 -1.50
C LYS A 227 29.29 -13.16 -2.49
N LEU A 228 29.15 -13.46 -3.78
CA LEU A 228 29.06 -12.42 -4.83
C LEU A 228 27.87 -11.47 -4.60
N THR A 229 26.72 -12.01 -4.16
CA THR A 229 25.55 -11.20 -3.80
C THR A 229 25.87 -10.26 -2.62
N LEU A 230 26.55 -10.77 -1.58
CA LEU A 230 26.95 -9.98 -0.42
C LEU A 230 28.00 -8.91 -0.80
N ASN A 231 28.91 -9.21 -1.74
CA ASN A 231 29.84 -8.21 -2.27
C ASN A 231 29.11 -7.08 -3.00
N CYS A 232 28.09 -7.40 -3.82
CA CYS A 232 27.26 -6.38 -4.46
C CYS A 232 26.53 -5.50 -3.43
N ILE A 233 26.03 -6.09 -2.34
CA ILE A 233 25.38 -5.32 -1.24
C ILE A 233 26.39 -4.38 -0.59
N LYS A 234 27.59 -4.85 -0.29
CA LYS A 234 28.66 -4.04 0.31
C LYS A 234 29.06 -2.88 -0.60
N ASP A 235 29.31 -3.16 -1.89
CA ASP A 235 29.65 -2.13 -2.87
C ASP A 235 28.53 -1.07 -3.00
N TYR A 236 27.26 -1.51 -2.91
CA TYR A 236 26.11 -0.62 -2.90
C TYR A 236 26.12 0.30 -1.67
N GLU A 237 26.29 -0.24 -0.48
CA GLU A 237 26.31 0.54 0.76
C GLU A 237 27.50 1.52 0.78
N ASP A 238 28.66 1.10 0.31
CA ASP A 238 29.84 1.97 0.19
C ASP A 238 29.62 3.12 -0.81
N GLU A 239 28.92 2.87 -1.92
CA GLU A 239 28.57 3.91 -2.88
C GLU A 239 27.57 4.91 -2.30
N LEU A 240 26.55 4.45 -1.55
CA LEU A 240 25.59 5.31 -0.86
C LEU A 240 26.30 6.18 0.20
N LYS A 241 27.19 5.56 0.98
CA LYS A 241 27.94 6.25 2.04
C LYS A 241 28.85 7.35 1.49
N LYS A 242 29.55 7.10 0.37
CA LYS A 242 30.38 8.12 -0.32
C LYS A 242 29.58 9.36 -0.70
N ARG A 243 28.32 9.19 -1.02
CA ARG A 243 27.42 10.27 -1.46
C ARG A 243 26.58 10.90 -0.35
N ASN A 244 26.71 10.40 0.88
CA ASN A 244 25.90 10.78 2.03
C ASN A 244 24.40 10.59 1.79
N ILE A 245 24.02 9.45 1.24
CA ILE A 245 22.65 9.03 1.00
C ILE A 245 22.39 7.67 1.64
N ILE A 246 21.13 7.40 1.98
CA ILE A 246 20.67 6.13 2.57
C ILE A 246 19.31 5.75 2.03
N ASP A 247 18.99 4.48 2.03
CA ASP A 247 17.64 3.99 1.79
C ASP A 247 16.87 3.77 3.11
N PHE A 248 15.58 3.43 3.02
CA PHE A 248 14.71 3.30 4.19
C PHE A 248 15.20 2.26 5.23
N PRO A 249 15.60 1.02 4.85
CA PRO A 249 16.14 0.08 5.84
C PRO A 249 17.41 0.58 6.56
N MET A 250 18.27 1.31 5.84
CA MET A 250 19.46 1.94 6.44
C MET A 250 19.09 3.11 7.35
N LEU A 251 18.02 3.86 7.04
CA LEU A 251 17.47 4.91 7.90
C LEU A 251 17.02 4.35 9.25
N GLU A 252 16.18 3.31 9.24
CA GLU A 252 15.70 2.63 10.45
C GLU A 252 16.87 2.07 11.28
N PHE A 253 17.83 1.42 10.62
CA PHE A 253 19.03 0.90 11.28
C PHE A 253 19.89 1.99 11.92
N LYS A 254 20.11 3.11 11.23
CA LYS A 254 20.84 4.26 11.74
C LYS A 254 20.13 4.88 12.94
N PHE A 255 18.81 4.99 12.86
CA PHE A 255 17.99 5.50 13.95
C PHE A 255 18.08 4.59 15.18
N LEU A 256 17.88 3.28 15.02
CA LEU A 256 18.03 2.31 16.10
C LEU A 256 19.42 2.38 16.76
N ASN A 257 20.49 2.48 15.96
CA ASN A 257 21.85 2.61 16.49
C ASN A 257 22.04 3.91 17.27
N LYS A 258 21.45 5.02 16.82
CA LYS A 258 21.51 6.30 17.57
C LYS A 258 20.77 6.21 18.91
N LEU A 259 19.59 5.54 18.93
CA LEU A 259 18.85 5.26 20.17
C LEU A 259 19.67 4.40 21.13
N LYS A 260 20.24 3.28 20.66
CA LYS A 260 21.03 2.36 21.49
C LYS A 260 22.36 2.96 22.00
N ASN A 261 22.93 3.90 21.25
CA ASN A 261 24.21 4.56 21.61
C ASN A 261 24.03 5.88 22.36
N HIS A 262 22.87 6.11 22.96
CA HIS A 262 22.59 7.29 23.80
C HIS A 262 22.80 8.65 23.09
N LYS A 263 22.58 8.70 21.77
CA LYS A 263 22.71 9.94 20.99
C LYS A 263 21.40 10.72 20.88
N LEU A 264 20.32 10.15 21.42
CA LEU A 264 18.96 10.70 21.39
C LEU A 264 18.34 10.74 22.80
N ASP A 265 19.18 10.77 23.85
CA ASP A 265 18.71 10.72 25.25
C ASP A 265 17.76 11.87 25.59
N ILE A 266 17.98 13.08 25.07
CA ILE A 266 17.06 14.23 25.26
C ILE A 266 15.64 13.88 24.83
N PHE A 267 15.47 13.22 23.69
CA PHE A 267 14.16 12.75 23.23
C PHE A 267 13.66 11.60 24.09
N LEU A 268 14.53 10.61 24.36
CA LEU A 268 14.17 9.41 25.12
C LEU A 268 13.72 9.72 26.55
N ASP A 269 14.42 10.65 27.24
CA ASP A 269 14.11 11.03 28.62
C ASP A 269 12.79 11.81 28.71
N ASN A 270 12.34 12.42 27.61
CA ASN A 270 11.06 13.15 27.56
C ASN A 270 9.87 12.23 27.31
N ILE A 271 10.03 11.13 26.55
CA ILE A 271 8.89 10.28 26.16
C ILE A 271 8.36 9.48 27.34
N LYS A 272 7.03 9.47 27.48
CA LYS A 272 6.27 8.65 28.43
C LYS A 272 5.36 7.65 27.74
N ILE A 273 4.61 8.09 26.73
CA ILE A 273 3.57 7.30 26.07
C ILE A 273 3.99 6.91 24.67
N ILE A 274 3.88 5.63 24.34
CA ILE A 274 4.13 5.10 23.00
C ILE A 274 2.87 4.39 22.51
N LEU A 275 2.31 4.84 21.39
CA LEU A 275 1.18 4.19 20.72
C LEU A 275 1.59 3.79 19.31
N ILE A 276 1.35 2.53 18.96
CA ILE A 276 1.68 2.00 17.63
C ILE A 276 0.40 1.44 17.01
N ASP A 277 -0.04 2.04 15.93
CA ASP A 277 -1.16 1.54 15.10
C ASP A 277 -0.64 0.61 14.00
N GLU A 278 -1.48 -0.31 13.54
CA GLU A 278 -1.18 -1.29 12.50
C GLU A 278 0.06 -2.16 12.82
N TYR A 279 0.24 -2.53 14.09
CA TYR A 279 1.44 -3.24 14.56
C TYR A 279 1.66 -4.59 13.86
N GLN A 280 0.63 -5.22 13.27
CA GLN A 280 0.76 -6.47 12.51
C GLN A 280 1.61 -6.32 11.24
N ASP A 281 1.90 -5.09 10.81
CA ASP A 281 2.76 -4.82 9.66
C ASP A 281 4.19 -4.43 10.06
N THR A 282 4.53 -4.53 11.34
CA THR A 282 5.84 -4.21 11.91
C THR A 282 6.88 -5.27 11.53
N ASN A 283 8.11 -4.85 11.24
CA ASN A 283 9.28 -5.69 11.12
C ASN A 283 10.13 -5.70 12.42
N LEU A 284 11.16 -6.56 12.51
CA LEU A 284 11.94 -6.72 13.75
C LEU A 284 12.73 -5.45 14.12
N ILE A 285 13.27 -4.72 13.16
CA ILE A 285 14.03 -3.49 13.46
C ILE A 285 13.11 -2.39 14.01
N GLN A 286 11.89 -2.28 13.49
CA GLN A 286 10.87 -1.36 14.00
C GLN A 286 10.44 -1.76 15.41
N GLU A 287 10.20 -3.03 15.68
CA GLU A 287 9.91 -3.50 17.05
C GLU A 287 11.04 -3.15 18.02
N ASP A 288 12.30 -3.29 17.59
CA ASP A 288 13.45 -2.91 18.41
C ASP A 288 13.52 -1.41 18.69
N ILE A 289 13.16 -0.59 17.69
CA ILE A 289 13.01 0.86 17.87
C ILE A 289 11.96 1.14 18.94
N TYR A 290 10.75 0.59 18.78
CA TYR A 290 9.65 0.79 19.72
C TYR A 290 9.98 0.32 21.13
N PHE A 291 10.57 -0.86 21.28
CA PHE A 291 10.93 -1.39 22.59
C PHE A 291 12.09 -0.62 23.24
N THR A 292 13.00 -0.07 22.44
CA THR A 292 14.06 0.79 22.95
C THR A 292 13.47 2.08 23.52
N ILE A 293 12.55 2.73 22.81
CA ILE A 293 11.85 3.93 23.28
C ILE A 293 10.95 3.59 24.48
N ALA A 294 10.21 2.49 24.43
CA ALA A 294 9.31 2.06 25.50
C ALA A 294 10.02 1.82 26.83
N LYS A 295 11.27 1.35 26.82
CA LYS A 295 12.07 1.20 28.06
C LYS A 295 12.24 2.50 28.81
N TYR A 296 12.38 3.61 28.10
CA TYR A 296 12.48 4.94 28.72
C TYR A 296 11.11 5.42 29.19
N GLY A 297 10.07 5.29 28.36
CA GLY A 297 8.69 5.61 28.76
C GLY A 297 8.26 4.89 30.02
N LEU A 298 8.52 3.59 30.13
CA LEU A 298 8.21 2.80 31.32
C LEU A 298 8.98 3.27 32.57
N LYS A 299 10.24 3.72 32.43
CA LYS A 299 10.99 4.33 33.56
C LYS A 299 10.36 5.65 34.01
N ASN A 300 9.74 6.39 33.11
CA ASN A 300 9.05 7.65 33.36
C ASN A 300 7.59 7.45 33.79
N ASN A 301 7.24 6.25 34.28
CA ASN A 301 5.89 5.85 34.69
C ASN A 301 4.84 5.97 33.55
N GLY A 302 5.27 5.74 32.33
CA GLY A 302 4.43 5.70 31.13
C GLY A 302 4.15 4.27 30.65
N SER A 303 3.71 4.13 29.40
CA SER A 303 3.27 2.85 28.84
C SER A 303 3.50 2.71 27.34
N ILE A 304 3.36 1.46 26.87
CA ILE A 304 3.29 1.13 25.45
C ILE A 304 1.91 0.53 25.12
N THR A 305 1.24 1.07 24.13
CA THR A 305 0.00 0.53 23.58
C THR A 305 0.22 0.15 22.12
N VAL A 306 -0.06 -1.10 21.77
CA VAL A 306 -0.06 -1.55 20.38
C VAL A 306 -1.47 -1.90 19.94
N VAL A 307 -1.81 -1.52 18.72
CA VAL A 307 -3.12 -1.76 18.11
C VAL A 307 -2.92 -2.43 16.76
N GLY A 308 -3.73 -3.43 16.44
CA GLY A 308 -3.63 -4.10 15.16
C GLY A 308 -4.67 -5.18 14.94
N ASP A 309 -4.55 -5.80 13.76
CA ASP A 309 -5.39 -6.93 13.32
C ASP A 309 -4.55 -7.90 12.47
N ASP A 310 -4.24 -9.05 13.00
CA ASP A 310 -3.46 -10.10 12.31
C ASP A 310 -4.12 -10.59 11.01
N ASP A 311 -5.47 -10.55 10.93
CA ASP A 311 -6.20 -10.88 9.70
C ASP A 311 -6.03 -9.81 8.61
N GLN A 312 -5.48 -8.63 8.95
CA GLN A 312 -5.20 -7.53 8.03
C GLN A 312 -3.71 -7.32 7.73
N SER A 313 -2.83 -8.23 8.13
CA SER A 313 -1.40 -8.18 7.79
C SER A 313 -1.16 -8.51 6.32
N LEU A 314 -0.75 -7.51 5.52
CA LEU A 314 -0.58 -7.63 4.07
C LEU A 314 0.85 -7.36 3.57
N TYR A 315 1.77 -6.93 4.43
CA TYR A 315 3.06 -6.39 3.99
C TYR A 315 4.26 -7.30 4.30
N ARG A 316 4.03 -8.65 4.39
CA ARG A 316 5.12 -9.63 4.53
C ARG A 316 6.20 -9.46 3.46
N PHE A 317 5.81 -9.15 2.23
CA PHE A 317 6.73 -8.90 1.12
C PHE A 317 7.57 -7.61 1.28
N ARG A 318 7.18 -6.71 2.20
CA ARG A 318 7.95 -5.53 2.64
C ARG A 318 8.68 -5.74 3.96
N GLY A 319 8.81 -6.99 4.42
CA GLY A 319 9.54 -7.33 5.63
C GLY A 319 8.70 -7.45 6.89
N ALA A 320 7.39 -7.14 6.85
CA ALA A 320 6.50 -7.33 8.00
C ALA A 320 6.49 -8.78 8.47
N THR A 321 6.41 -8.96 9.78
CA THR A 321 6.42 -10.27 10.43
C THR A 321 5.27 -10.35 11.42
N VAL A 322 4.16 -10.96 11.01
CA VAL A 322 2.94 -11.05 11.82
C VAL A 322 3.15 -11.75 13.17
N ASP A 323 4.15 -12.64 13.25
CA ASP A 323 4.53 -13.32 14.49
C ASP A 323 4.90 -12.33 15.63
N LEU A 324 5.34 -11.11 15.29
CA LEU A 324 5.63 -10.06 16.27
C LEU A 324 4.36 -9.59 16.95
N PHE A 325 3.27 -9.46 16.19
CA PHE A 325 1.96 -9.09 16.70
C PHE A 325 1.30 -10.24 17.47
N THR A 326 1.19 -11.43 16.88
CA THR A 326 0.50 -12.57 17.52
C THR A 326 1.18 -13.02 18.81
N ASN A 327 2.48 -12.78 18.95
CA ASN A 327 3.27 -13.09 20.16
C ASN A 327 3.59 -11.85 21.00
N PHE A 328 2.95 -10.71 20.78
CA PHE A 328 3.34 -9.43 21.41
C PHE A 328 3.40 -9.52 22.93
N LYS A 329 2.41 -10.12 23.61
CA LYS A 329 2.39 -10.26 25.08
C LYS A 329 3.64 -10.97 25.61
N LYS A 330 4.01 -12.09 25.00
CA LYS A 330 5.20 -12.87 25.36
C LYS A 330 6.47 -12.07 25.11
N ARG A 331 6.53 -11.33 23.99
CA ARG A 331 7.68 -10.51 23.61
C ARG A 331 7.85 -9.31 24.55
N ALA A 332 6.76 -8.62 24.88
CA ALA A 332 6.76 -7.51 25.82
C ALA A 332 7.21 -7.98 27.22
N HIS A 333 6.69 -9.13 27.70
CA HIS A 333 7.15 -9.71 28.96
C HIS A 333 8.64 -10.02 28.96
N ASN A 334 9.15 -10.70 27.93
CA ASN A 334 10.54 -11.13 27.87
C ASN A 334 11.53 -9.97 27.67
N ARG A 335 11.14 -8.91 26.96
CA ARG A 335 12.06 -7.83 26.56
C ARG A 335 11.92 -6.56 27.35
N LEU A 336 10.72 -6.26 27.86
CA LEU A 336 10.41 -5.07 28.64
C LEU A 336 10.15 -5.38 30.11
N GLY A 337 9.91 -6.65 30.47
CA GLY A 337 9.59 -7.06 31.84
C GLY A 337 8.18 -6.68 32.29
N ILE A 338 7.27 -6.42 31.35
CA ILE A 338 5.90 -5.97 31.64
C ILE A 338 4.86 -7.02 31.23
N ASN A 339 3.75 -7.01 31.95
CA ASN A 339 2.53 -7.66 31.51
C ASN A 339 1.63 -6.64 30.84
N VAL A 340 1.10 -6.98 29.68
CA VAL A 340 0.19 -6.13 28.94
C VAL A 340 -1.24 -6.66 29.02
N GLU A 341 -2.21 -5.77 29.20
CA GLU A 341 -3.61 -6.13 29.17
C GLU A 341 -4.08 -6.28 27.72
N GLU A 342 -4.77 -7.39 27.42
CA GLU A 342 -5.36 -7.62 26.10
C GLU A 342 -6.80 -7.12 26.06
N ILE A 343 -7.11 -6.33 25.04
CA ILE A 343 -8.47 -5.84 24.79
C ILE A 343 -8.84 -6.18 23.35
N ASN A 344 -10.01 -6.82 23.18
CA ASN A 344 -10.51 -7.23 21.87
C ASN A 344 -11.64 -6.32 21.41
N LEU A 345 -11.39 -5.43 20.43
CA LEU A 345 -12.41 -4.60 19.81
C LEU A 345 -13.15 -5.41 18.73
N LYS A 346 -14.21 -6.09 19.13
CA LYS A 346 -14.93 -7.06 18.28
C LYS A 346 -16.14 -6.49 17.54
N THR A 347 -16.68 -5.34 17.96
CA THR A 347 -17.88 -4.75 17.35
C THR A 347 -17.51 -3.98 16.09
N ASN A 348 -18.04 -4.38 14.93
CA ASN A 348 -17.84 -3.72 13.65
C ASN A 348 -18.98 -2.73 13.37
N TYR A 349 -18.64 -1.43 13.31
CA TYR A 349 -19.58 -0.33 13.03
C TYR A 349 -19.68 0.02 11.54
N ARG A 350 -18.83 -0.58 10.71
CA ARG A 350 -18.73 -0.30 9.27
C ARG A 350 -19.75 -1.09 8.46
N SER A 351 -19.68 -2.42 8.56
CA SER A 351 -20.31 -3.33 7.61
C SER A 351 -21.66 -3.83 8.07
N SER A 352 -22.52 -4.21 7.12
CA SER A 352 -23.77 -4.91 7.41
C SER A 352 -23.51 -6.31 7.97
N GLU A 353 -24.47 -6.87 8.73
CA GLU A 353 -24.35 -8.17 9.41
C GLU A 353 -23.99 -9.32 8.44
N ASN A 354 -24.56 -9.34 7.22
CA ASN A 354 -24.27 -10.38 6.26
C ASN A 354 -22.82 -10.35 5.76
N ILE A 355 -22.22 -9.15 5.63
CA ILE A 355 -20.81 -9.00 5.26
C ILE A 355 -19.93 -9.47 6.42
N ILE A 356 -20.25 -9.11 7.66
CA ILE A 356 -19.54 -9.53 8.86
C ILE A 356 -19.56 -11.07 8.97
N ASN A 357 -20.72 -11.68 8.79
CA ASN A 357 -20.88 -13.13 8.81
C ASN A 357 -20.06 -13.80 7.70
N HIS A 358 -20.04 -13.22 6.49
CA HIS A 358 -19.20 -13.69 5.40
C HIS A 358 -17.70 -13.62 5.73
N CYS A 359 -17.24 -12.51 6.32
CA CYS A 359 -15.86 -12.35 6.77
C CYS A 359 -15.48 -13.38 7.86
N ASN A 360 -16.31 -13.56 8.88
CA ASN A 360 -16.09 -14.53 9.94
C ASN A 360 -16.04 -15.97 9.37
N HIS A 361 -17.00 -16.31 8.53
CA HIS A 361 -17.03 -17.63 7.89
C HIS A 361 -15.78 -17.87 7.03
N PHE A 362 -15.35 -16.85 6.28
CA PHE A 362 -14.20 -16.95 5.39
C PHE A 362 -12.91 -17.28 6.13
N VAL A 363 -12.62 -16.66 7.26
CA VAL A 363 -11.40 -16.96 8.04
C VAL A 363 -11.47 -18.31 8.75
N GLU A 364 -12.65 -18.88 8.94
CA GLU A 364 -12.87 -20.20 9.55
C GLU A 364 -12.81 -21.37 8.55
N LEU A 365 -12.82 -21.12 7.24
CA LEU A 365 -12.78 -22.16 6.20
C LEU A 365 -11.54 -23.06 6.28
N ASP A 366 -10.42 -22.47 6.71
CA ASP A 366 -9.14 -23.14 6.84
C ASP A 366 -8.73 -23.24 8.31
N LYS A 367 -8.81 -24.48 8.86
CA LYS A 367 -8.46 -24.72 10.27
C LYS A 367 -6.99 -24.45 10.58
N GLU A 368 -6.09 -24.65 9.62
CA GLU A 368 -4.67 -24.38 9.81
C GLU A 368 -4.38 -22.87 9.85
N TYR A 369 -5.24 -22.06 9.23
CA TYR A 369 -5.13 -20.61 9.33
C TYR A 369 -5.36 -20.10 10.77
N GLN A 370 -6.20 -20.77 11.55
CA GLN A 370 -6.43 -20.40 12.96
C GLN A 370 -5.15 -20.42 13.79
N LYS A 371 -4.16 -21.26 13.44
CA LYS A 371 -2.84 -21.29 14.10
C LYS A 371 -1.95 -20.08 13.76
N ALA A 372 -2.31 -19.31 12.73
CA ALA A 372 -1.58 -18.10 12.33
C ALA A 372 -2.20 -16.81 12.89
N ARG A 373 -3.26 -16.93 13.69
CA ARG A 373 -4.00 -15.83 14.30
C ARG A 373 -3.60 -15.63 15.77
N VAL A 374 -3.99 -14.47 16.31
CA VAL A 374 -3.96 -14.25 17.76
C VAL A 374 -4.79 -15.35 18.44
N ASP A 375 -4.23 -15.92 19.50
CA ASP A 375 -4.85 -17.02 20.22
C ASP A 375 -6.23 -16.60 20.77
N GLU A 376 -7.22 -17.49 20.67
CA GLU A 376 -8.60 -17.25 21.12
C GLU A 376 -9.26 -15.94 20.59
N LYS A 377 -8.81 -15.42 19.44
CA LYS A 377 -9.37 -14.22 18.83
C LYS A 377 -10.88 -14.35 18.61
N PRO A 378 -11.71 -13.43 19.17
CA PRO A 378 -13.15 -13.52 19.05
C PRO A 378 -13.63 -13.22 17.63
N LYS A 379 -14.85 -13.69 17.31
CA LYS A 379 -15.55 -13.30 16.08
C LYS A 379 -15.92 -11.81 16.10
N ILE A 380 -15.93 -11.22 14.90
CA ILE A 380 -16.46 -9.88 14.70
C ILE A 380 -17.98 -9.93 14.84
N ILE A 381 -18.57 -8.99 15.56
CA ILE A 381 -20.02 -8.90 15.78
C ILE A 381 -20.57 -7.61 15.19
N ALA A 382 -21.82 -7.66 14.70
CA ALA A 382 -22.55 -6.46 14.33
C ALA A 382 -23.05 -5.72 15.58
N PRO A 383 -23.15 -4.40 15.54
CA PRO A 383 -23.84 -3.65 16.59
C PRO A 383 -25.35 -3.91 16.57
N ASP A 384 -26.03 -3.66 17.70
CA ASP A 384 -27.46 -3.93 17.88
C ASP A 384 -28.43 -2.98 17.10
N PHE A 385 -27.91 -2.20 16.14
CA PHE A 385 -28.75 -1.34 15.33
C PHE A 385 -28.93 -1.89 13.91
N ASP A 386 -30.13 -1.64 13.35
CA ASP A 386 -30.55 -2.20 12.07
C ASP A 386 -29.81 -1.53 10.92
N LYS A 387 -28.86 -2.24 10.30
CA LYS A 387 -28.36 -1.94 8.96
C LYS A 387 -29.07 -2.86 7.96
N ASP A 388 -29.35 -2.34 6.77
CA ASP A 388 -29.92 -3.14 5.70
C ASP A 388 -29.16 -4.45 5.49
N LYS A 389 -29.88 -5.58 5.62
CA LYS A 389 -29.30 -6.92 5.53
C LYS A 389 -29.17 -7.38 4.06
N MET A 390 -28.47 -6.59 3.24
CA MET A 390 -28.22 -6.98 1.86
C MET A 390 -27.36 -8.27 1.83
N PRO A 391 -27.79 -9.32 1.09
CA PRO A 391 -27.00 -10.55 0.99
C PRO A 391 -25.72 -10.32 0.16
N VAL A 392 -24.71 -11.16 0.34
CA VAL A 392 -23.52 -11.15 -0.51
C VAL A 392 -23.92 -11.59 -1.93
N LEU A 393 -23.51 -10.78 -2.90
CA LEU A 393 -23.88 -10.96 -4.31
C LEU A 393 -22.73 -11.59 -5.10
N GLY A 394 -23.07 -12.28 -6.20
CA GLY A 394 -22.10 -12.85 -7.13
C GLY A 394 -22.46 -12.59 -8.59
N MET A 395 -21.52 -12.12 -9.38
CA MET A 395 -21.69 -11.95 -10.84
C MET A 395 -20.59 -12.70 -11.59
N PHE A 396 -20.93 -13.85 -12.15
CA PHE A 396 -19.99 -14.69 -12.91
C PHE A 396 -20.44 -14.83 -14.36
N ARG A 397 -19.52 -14.66 -15.32
CA ARG A 397 -19.78 -14.69 -16.76
C ARG A 397 -18.76 -15.55 -17.50
N ASN A 398 -19.07 -15.93 -18.75
CA ASN A 398 -18.22 -16.81 -19.55
C ASN A 398 -16.87 -16.20 -19.93
N ASN A 399 -16.80 -14.89 -20.07
CA ASN A 399 -15.57 -14.18 -20.47
C ASN A 399 -15.53 -12.75 -19.91
N PRO A 400 -14.32 -12.11 -19.91
CA PRO A 400 -14.15 -10.76 -19.34
C PRO A 400 -15.00 -9.68 -20.02
N GLN A 401 -15.26 -9.81 -21.31
CA GLN A 401 -16.08 -8.83 -22.07
C GLN A 401 -17.54 -8.85 -21.62
N MET A 402 -18.12 -10.05 -21.45
CA MET A 402 -19.49 -10.19 -20.96
C MET A 402 -19.62 -9.73 -19.51
N LEU A 403 -18.61 -10.05 -18.67
CA LEU A 403 -18.58 -9.61 -17.29
C LEU A 403 -18.54 -8.07 -17.22
N ALA A 404 -17.65 -7.45 -17.99
CA ALA A 404 -17.53 -5.99 -18.03
C ALA A 404 -18.80 -5.32 -18.57
N ARG A 405 -19.47 -5.91 -19.58
CA ARG A 405 -20.74 -5.41 -20.12
C ARG A 405 -21.84 -5.41 -19.07
N ASP A 406 -22.04 -6.55 -18.40
CA ASP A 406 -23.13 -6.69 -17.45
C ASP A 406 -22.88 -5.85 -16.19
N LEU A 407 -21.62 -5.74 -15.74
CA LEU A 407 -21.27 -4.85 -14.65
C LEU A 407 -21.42 -3.37 -15.05
N THR A 408 -21.07 -3.00 -16.29
CA THR A 408 -21.34 -1.64 -16.81
C THR A 408 -22.83 -1.30 -16.75
N LEU A 409 -23.72 -2.24 -17.10
CA LEU A 409 -25.18 -2.02 -17.03
C LEU A 409 -25.66 -1.82 -15.59
N LEU A 410 -25.13 -2.61 -14.63
CA LEU A 410 -25.42 -2.45 -13.21
C LEU A 410 -25.02 -1.06 -12.73
N ILE A 411 -23.75 -0.69 -12.96
CA ILE A 411 -23.19 0.60 -12.55
C ILE A 411 -23.94 1.77 -13.21
N ASN A 412 -24.22 1.67 -14.51
CA ASN A 412 -24.98 2.70 -15.22
C ASN A 412 -26.38 2.91 -14.61
N ASN A 413 -27.07 1.82 -14.27
CA ASN A 413 -28.38 1.92 -13.65
C ASN A 413 -28.29 2.55 -12.25
N LEU A 414 -27.28 2.19 -11.48
CA LEU A 414 -27.11 2.73 -10.14
C LEU A 414 -26.74 4.22 -10.18
N ILE A 415 -25.70 4.60 -10.93
CA ILE A 415 -25.19 5.97 -10.94
C ILE A 415 -26.07 6.92 -11.77
N ASN A 416 -26.48 6.52 -12.98
CA ASN A 416 -27.21 7.42 -13.87
C ASN A 416 -28.74 7.41 -13.67
N ASN A 417 -29.30 6.35 -13.07
CA ASN A 417 -30.75 6.20 -12.85
C ASN A 417 -31.14 6.13 -11.37
N GLY A 418 -30.15 6.17 -10.43
CA GLY A 418 -30.38 6.14 -8.99
C GLY A 418 -30.64 4.75 -8.41
N GLU A 419 -31.05 3.75 -9.22
CA GLU A 419 -31.34 2.40 -8.75
C GLU A 419 -31.01 1.31 -9.78
N ALA A 420 -30.61 0.14 -9.29
CA ALA A 420 -30.36 -1.05 -10.09
C ALA A 420 -31.15 -2.25 -9.56
N SER A 421 -32.12 -2.72 -10.34
CA SER A 421 -32.91 -3.90 -10.00
C SER A 421 -32.24 -5.16 -10.58
N LEU A 422 -31.89 -6.10 -9.71
CA LEU A 422 -31.08 -7.27 -10.01
C LEU A 422 -31.94 -8.54 -9.89
N LYS A 423 -31.96 -9.34 -10.95
CA LYS A 423 -32.64 -10.62 -10.94
C LYS A 423 -31.73 -11.71 -10.39
N ILE A 424 -32.18 -12.39 -9.35
CA ILE A 424 -31.49 -13.54 -8.79
C ILE A 424 -31.65 -14.76 -9.72
N ARG A 425 -30.54 -15.35 -10.12
CA ARG A 425 -30.48 -16.52 -11.00
C ARG A 425 -30.33 -17.82 -10.23
N ARG A 426 -29.53 -17.81 -9.18
CA ARG A 426 -29.17 -18.98 -8.37
C ARG A 426 -28.61 -18.53 -7.02
N ILE A 427 -28.77 -19.37 -6.02
CA ILE A 427 -28.14 -19.21 -4.71
C ILE A 427 -27.07 -20.29 -4.57
N LEU A 428 -25.85 -19.88 -4.23
CA LEU A 428 -24.79 -20.78 -3.79
C LEU A 428 -24.89 -20.89 -2.27
N ASN A 429 -25.03 -22.09 -1.78
CA ASN A 429 -25.10 -22.41 -0.35
C ASN A 429 -24.36 -23.72 -0.08
N LYS A 430 -24.30 -24.14 1.17
CA LYS A 430 -23.64 -25.38 1.58
C LYS A 430 -24.12 -26.59 0.78
N ASP A 431 -25.44 -26.75 0.57
CA ASP A 431 -26.01 -27.87 -0.21
C ASP A 431 -25.49 -27.89 -1.65
N TYR A 432 -25.29 -26.72 -2.26
CA TYR A 432 -24.72 -26.62 -3.59
C TYR A 432 -23.27 -27.09 -3.62
N TYR A 433 -22.46 -26.69 -2.65
CA TYR A 433 -21.05 -27.09 -2.56
C TYR A 433 -20.89 -28.59 -2.22
N ASP A 434 -21.73 -29.17 -1.34
CA ASP A 434 -21.75 -30.59 -1.06
C ASP A 434 -22.08 -31.41 -2.31
N THR A 435 -22.96 -30.87 -3.16
CA THR A 435 -23.27 -31.50 -4.45
C THR A 435 -22.06 -31.53 -5.40
N LEU A 436 -21.27 -30.44 -5.44
CA LEU A 436 -20.07 -30.37 -6.26
C LEU A 436 -18.96 -31.30 -5.78
N ASN A 437 -18.89 -31.55 -4.49
CA ASN A 437 -17.90 -32.47 -3.87
C ASN A 437 -18.25 -33.96 -4.03
N GLY A 438 -19.37 -34.28 -4.67
CA GLY A 438 -19.79 -35.68 -4.87
C GLY A 438 -20.35 -36.36 -3.62
N ASN A 439 -20.64 -35.61 -2.58
CA ASN A 439 -21.14 -36.10 -1.30
C ASN A 439 -22.65 -36.44 -1.33
N SER A 440 -23.32 -36.31 -2.45
CA SER A 440 -24.77 -36.51 -2.58
C SER A 440 -25.10 -37.44 -3.74
N ASN A 441 -26.08 -38.34 -3.53
CA ASN A 441 -26.64 -39.23 -4.56
C ASN A 441 -27.31 -38.41 -5.69
N LEU A 442 -27.18 -38.86 -6.94
CA LEU A 442 -27.76 -38.21 -8.16
C LEU A 442 -29.27 -37.85 -8.04
N GLN A 443 -30.05 -38.59 -7.24
CA GLN A 443 -31.46 -38.29 -6.97
C GLN A 443 -31.64 -37.09 -6.03
N SER A 444 -30.72 -36.85 -5.08
CA SER A 444 -30.74 -35.70 -4.20
C SER A 444 -30.32 -34.44 -4.95
N ILE A 445 -29.42 -34.52 -5.91
CA ILE A 445 -28.97 -33.45 -6.77
C ILE A 445 -30.15 -32.85 -7.59
N ASN A 446 -30.99 -33.71 -8.16
CA ASN A 446 -32.13 -33.26 -8.93
C ASN A 446 -33.24 -32.64 -8.05
N LYS A 447 -33.48 -33.15 -6.86
CA LYS A 447 -34.40 -32.56 -5.86
C LYS A 447 -33.86 -31.24 -5.34
N GLN A 448 -32.55 -31.09 -5.09
CA GLN A 448 -31.92 -29.86 -4.64
C GLN A 448 -31.89 -28.81 -5.73
N LYS A 449 -31.61 -29.16 -7.00
CA LYS A 449 -31.75 -28.26 -8.13
C LYS A 449 -33.18 -27.71 -8.25
N GLN A 450 -34.19 -28.56 -7.99
CA GLN A 450 -35.60 -28.14 -7.97
C GLN A 450 -35.91 -27.25 -6.74
N ASN A 451 -35.37 -27.54 -5.56
CA ASN A 451 -35.58 -26.75 -4.36
C ASN A 451 -34.87 -25.38 -4.42
N ASN A 452 -33.64 -25.34 -4.95
CA ASN A 452 -32.92 -24.07 -5.20
C ASN A 452 -33.61 -23.24 -6.30
N ALA A 453 -34.14 -23.88 -7.32
CA ALA A 453 -34.97 -23.22 -8.33
C ALA A 453 -36.31 -22.71 -7.75
N LYS A 454 -36.88 -23.40 -6.76
CA LYS A 454 -38.08 -22.92 -6.02
C LYS A 454 -37.74 -21.79 -5.07
N LYS A 455 -36.63 -21.89 -4.32
CA LYS A 455 -36.16 -20.83 -3.42
C LYS A 455 -35.76 -19.56 -4.20
N SER A 456 -35.11 -19.71 -5.39
CA SER A 456 -34.80 -18.58 -6.29
C SER A 456 -36.03 -17.98 -6.95
N LYS A 457 -37.14 -18.73 -7.12
CA LYS A 457 -38.41 -18.20 -7.61
C LYS A 457 -39.14 -17.34 -6.59
N ASN A 458 -38.90 -17.53 -5.29
CA ASN A 458 -39.50 -16.72 -4.21
C ASN A 458 -38.72 -15.44 -3.89
N LEU A 459 -37.44 -15.33 -4.35
CA LEU A 459 -36.61 -14.13 -4.23
C LEU A 459 -36.36 -13.57 -5.64
N GLU A 460 -37.38 -12.93 -6.20
CA GLU A 460 -37.34 -12.59 -7.64
C GLU A 460 -36.39 -11.43 -7.95
N LYS A 461 -36.20 -10.47 -7.07
CA LYS A 461 -35.41 -9.26 -7.32
C LYS A 461 -34.75 -8.71 -6.06
N ILE A 462 -33.54 -8.21 -6.19
CA ILE A 462 -32.86 -7.33 -5.25
C ILE A 462 -32.69 -5.97 -5.92
N THR A 463 -33.00 -4.89 -5.22
CA THR A 463 -32.82 -3.53 -5.72
C THR A 463 -31.74 -2.83 -4.89
N LEU A 464 -30.69 -2.39 -5.57
CA LEU A 464 -29.69 -1.47 -5.03
C LEU A 464 -30.15 -0.05 -5.34
N LYS A 465 -30.04 0.85 -4.36
CA LYS A 465 -30.32 2.27 -4.53
C LYS A 465 -29.09 3.09 -4.16
N LEU A 466 -28.84 4.12 -4.94
CA LEU A 466 -27.88 5.15 -4.59
C LEU A 466 -28.53 6.09 -3.58
N ASP A 467 -27.76 6.57 -2.63
CA ASP A 467 -28.21 7.61 -1.71
C ASP A 467 -28.57 8.88 -2.52
N GLU A 468 -29.74 9.49 -2.25
CA GLU A 468 -30.24 10.61 -3.05
C GLU A 468 -29.51 11.93 -2.77
N GLU A 469 -28.93 12.07 -1.59
CA GLU A 469 -28.27 13.29 -1.13
C GLU A 469 -26.75 13.23 -1.27
N TYR A 470 -26.16 12.09 -0.89
CA TYR A 470 -24.69 11.93 -0.79
C TYR A 470 -24.10 10.89 -1.73
N GLY A 471 -24.92 10.13 -2.44
CA GLY A 471 -24.45 9.04 -3.30
C GLY A 471 -23.70 9.53 -4.55
N SER A 472 -22.53 8.95 -4.80
CA SER A 472 -21.67 9.31 -5.93
C SER A 472 -21.00 8.10 -6.58
N ALA A 473 -20.23 8.34 -7.64
CA ALA A 473 -19.46 7.29 -8.30
C ALA A 473 -18.32 6.77 -7.39
N SER A 474 -17.84 7.57 -6.47
CA SER A 474 -16.79 7.19 -5.51
C SER A 474 -17.24 6.17 -4.47
N ASP A 475 -18.55 5.98 -4.29
CA ASP A 475 -19.11 4.94 -3.41
C ASP A 475 -18.81 3.53 -3.92
N ILE A 476 -18.36 3.40 -5.16
CA ILE A 476 -18.07 2.13 -5.82
C ILE A 476 -16.55 1.92 -5.90
N ALA A 477 -16.09 0.87 -5.22
CA ALA A 477 -14.72 0.39 -5.37
C ALA A 477 -14.67 -0.99 -6.03
N ILE A 478 -13.75 -1.16 -6.98
CA ILE A 478 -13.45 -2.44 -7.61
C ILE A 478 -12.07 -2.88 -7.17
N LEU A 479 -12.05 -3.91 -6.34
CA LEU A 479 -10.85 -4.45 -5.74
C LEU A 479 -10.38 -5.70 -6.48
N SER A 480 -9.11 -5.73 -6.85
CA SER A 480 -8.53 -6.88 -7.53
C SER A 480 -7.11 -7.15 -7.03
N TYR A 481 -6.62 -8.37 -7.25
CA TYR A 481 -5.21 -8.68 -7.02
C TYR A 481 -4.27 -7.78 -7.83
N SER A 482 -4.70 -7.30 -8.98
CA SER A 482 -3.93 -6.37 -9.81
C SER A 482 -4.89 -5.52 -10.68
N PRO A 483 -4.86 -4.20 -10.54
CA PRO A 483 -5.74 -3.28 -11.26
C PRO A 483 -5.37 -3.08 -12.74
N LYS A 484 -4.31 -3.74 -13.25
CA LYS A 484 -3.82 -3.59 -14.63
C LYS A 484 -4.92 -3.78 -15.66
N GLU A 485 -4.99 -2.87 -16.61
CA GLU A 485 -5.90 -2.91 -17.77
C GLU A 485 -5.36 -3.78 -18.91
N MET A 486 -4.04 -3.91 -19.00
CA MET A 486 -3.37 -4.72 -20.02
C MET A 486 -2.44 -5.74 -19.37
N LYS A 487 -2.34 -6.94 -19.97
CA LYS A 487 -1.33 -7.95 -19.67
C LYS A 487 -0.54 -8.24 -20.94
N GLY A 488 0.57 -7.55 -21.13
CA GLY A 488 1.22 -7.43 -22.43
C GLY A 488 0.25 -6.79 -23.43
N SER A 489 0.01 -7.40 -24.56
CA SER A 489 -0.95 -6.93 -25.57
C SER A 489 -2.41 -7.35 -25.31
N ASN A 490 -2.69 -8.13 -24.25
CA ASN A 490 -4.03 -8.66 -24.01
C ASN A 490 -4.81 -7.78 -23.03
N PRO A 491 -6.00 -7.28 -23.42
CA PRO A 491 -6.88 -6.52 -22.53
C PRO A 491 -7.42 -7.39 -21.40
N THR A 492 -7.49 -6.83 -20.20
CA THR A 492 -8.11 -7.43 -19.02
C THR A 492 -9.58 -7.03 -18.88
N PHE A 493 -10.26 -7.54 -17.85
CA PHE A 493 -11.58 -7.10 -17.44
C PHE A 493 -11.64 -5.58 -17.19
N ASN A 494 -10.66 -5.00 -16.47
CA ASN A 494 -10.61 -3.57 -16.14
C ASN A 494 -10.56 -2.68 -17.39
N PHE A 495 -9.82 -3.10 -18.43
CA PHE A 495 -9.80 -2.40 -19.73
C PHE A 495 -11.19 -2.35 -20.37
N TYR A 496 -11.88 -3.50 -20.43
CA TYR A 496 -13.21 -3.53 -21.03
C TYR A 496 -14.21 -2.72 -20.23
N LEU A 497 -14.11 -2.74 -18.91
CA LEU A 497 -14.99 -1.98 -18.03
C LEU A 497 -14.82 -0.47 -18.24
N ARG A 498 -13.60 0.07 -18.13
CA ARG A 498 -13.31 1.51 -18.38
C ARG A 498 -13.80 1.91 -19.77
N LYS A 499 -13.49 1.10 -20.80
CA LYS A 499 -13.92 1.36 -22.17
C LYS A 499 -15.45 1.42 -22.32
N ASN A 500 -16.18 0.56 -21.63
CA ASN A 500 -17.63 0.50 -21.73
C ASN A 500 -18.28 1.66 -20.95
N LEU A 501 -17.79 1.98 -19.76
CA LEU A 501 -18.27 3.11 -18.94
C LEU A 501 -18.12 4.45 -19.68
N LYS A 502 -16.97 4.66 -20.33
CA LYS A 502 -16.72 5.85 -21.16
C LYS A 502 -17.62 5.96 -22.38
N LYS A 503 -18.18 4.86 -22.86
CA LYS A 503 -19.07 4.83 -24.05
C LYS A 503 -20.54 5.03 -23.71
N LEU A 504 -20.92 5.16 -22.46
CA LEU A 504 -22.30 5.42 -22.06
C LEU A 504 -22.78 6.79 -22.56
N LYS A 505 -24.08 6.97 -22.66
CA LYS A 505 -24.68 8.28 -23.02
C LYS A 505 -24.31 9.37 -22.01
N LYS A 506 -24.26 9.03 -20.74
CA LYS A 506 -23.65 9.80 -19.67
C LYS A 506 -22.41 9.02 -19.24
N PRO A 507 -21.21 9.39 -19.69
CA PRO A 507 -19.98 8.71 -19.33
C PRO A 507 -19.76 8.69 -17.83
N ILE A 508 -19.21 7.58 -17.34
CA ILE A 508 -18.79 7.44 -15.95
C ILE A 508 -17.27 7.26 -15.96
N GLU A 509 -16.59 8.17 -15.31
CA GLU A 509 -15.13 8.15 -15.25
C GLU A 509 -14.64 7.13 -14.22
N VAL A 510 -13.41 6.68 -14.42
CA VAL A 510 -12.75 5.65 -13.60
C VAL A 510 -11.41 6.20 -13.14
N PHE A 511 -11.12 6.08 -11.86
CA PHE A 511 -9.81 6.32 -11.29
C PHE A 511 -9.05 5.00 -11.12
N ASN A 512 -7.99 4.81 -11.89
CA ASN A 512 -7.11 3.65 -11.88
C ASN A 512 -5.70 4.03 -12.37
N PRO A 513 -4.94 4.81 -11.62
CA PRO A 513 -3.62 5.28 -12.07
C PRO A 513 -2.64 4.12 -12.33
N LYS A 514 -2.80 2.98 -11.65
CA LYS A 514 -2.00 1.77 -11.89
C LYS A 514 -2.56 0.84 -12.99
N GLY A 515 -3.59 1.26 -13.69
CA GLY A 515 -4.20 0.49 -14.78
C GLY A 515 -3.23 0.20 -15.93
N ARG A 516 -2.28 1.10 -16.16
CA ARG A 516 -1.19 0.95 -17.13
C ARG A 516 0.16 1.10 -16.44
N ASP A 517 1.19 0.55 -17.06
CA ASP A 517 2.56 0.86 -16.69
C ASP A 517 2.88 2.29 -17.11
N LEU A 518 3.63 3.03 -16.29
CA LEU A 518 3.90 4.47 -16.51
C LEU A 518 4.43 4.75 -17.94
N GLN A 519 5.33 3.89 -18.44
CA GLN A 519 5.91 4.01 -19.78
C GLN A 519 4.92 3.80 -20.93
N ASP A 520 3.73 3.24 -20.68
CA ASP A 520 2.69 2.96 -21.67
C ASP A 520 1.48 3.91 -21.56
N VAL A 521 1.58 4.91 -20.71
CA VAL A 521 0.59 5.99 -20.59
C VAL A 521 0.85 7.02 -21.67
N LYS A 522 -0.13 7.31 -22.52
CA LYS A 522 0.03 8.19 -23.70
C LYS A 522 0.62 9.56 -23.35
N GLN A 523 0.13 10.19 -22.29
CA GLN A 523 0.58 11.50 -21.82
C GLN A 523 2.03 11.46 -21.35
N VAL A 524 2.42 10.38 -20.68
CA VAL A 524 3.82 10.14 -20.24
C VAL A 524 4.73 9.91 -21.44
N GLU A 525 4.27 9.16 -22.46
CA GLU A 525 5.02 8.96 -23.71
C GLU A 525 5.30 10.30 -24.40
N ILE A 526 4.29 11.18 -24.49
CA ILE A 526 4.44 12.50 -25.08
C ILE A 526 5.42 13.33 -24.24
N PHE A 527 5.20 13.41 -22.94
CA PHE A 527 6.00 14.27 -22.04
C PHE A 527 7.48 13.87 -21.99
N CYS A 528 7.76 12.58 -21.75
CA CYS A 528 9.14 12.08 -21.77
C CYS A 528 9.79 12.24 -23.17
N GLY A 529 9.00 12.03 -24.22
CA GLY A 529 9.45 12.21 -25.60
C GLY A 529 9.81 13.67 -25.92
N LEU A 530 9.03 14.64 -25.44
CA LEU A 530 9.32 16.08 -25.58
C LEU A 530 10.61 16.47 -24.87
N ILE A 531 10.80 16.00 -23.65
CA ILE A 531 12.06 16.26 -22.90
C ILE A 531 13.23 15.67 -23.68
N LEU A 532 13.12 14.41 -24.16
CA LEU A 532 14.17 13.76 -24.92
C LEU A 532 14.47 14.49 -26.25
N GLU A 533 13.48 14.98 -26.99
CA GLU A 533 13.69 15.74 -28.22
C GLU A 533 14.35 17.10 -27.95
N CYS A 534 14.12 17.71 -26.79
CA CYS A 534 14.81 18.93 -26.38
C CYS A 534 16.28 18.68 -26.06
N ILE A 535 16.61 17.60 -25.33
CA ILE A 535 17.98 17.36 -24.82
C ILE A 535 18.85 16.52 -25.75
N ASP A 536 18.26 15.66 -26.55
CA ASP A 536 18.94 14.75 -27.51
C ASP A 536 18.14 14.68 -28.82
N PRO A 537 18.19 15.71 -29.67
CA PRO A 537 17.42 15.75 -30.90
C PRO A 537 17.65 14.52 -31.77
N HIS A 538 16.56 13.88 -32.22
CA HIS A 538 16.56 12.68 -33.05
C HIS A 538 17.26 11.45 -32.43
N GLY A 539 17.58 11.49 -31.12
CA GLY A 539 18.22 10.38 -30.43
C GLY A 539 19.65 10.10 -30.87
N ILE A 540 20.42 11.11 -31.19
CA ILE A 540 21.80 10.94 -31.67
C ILE A 540 22.69 10.37 -30.56
N ILE A 541 22.57 10.92 -29.35
CA ILE A 541 23.36 10.47 -28.19
C ILE A 541 22.85 9.10 -27.71
N GLN A 542 21.54 8.93 -27.62
CA GLN A 542 20.92 7.63 -27.28
C GLN A 542 21.41 6.50 -28.19
N LYS A 543 21.34 6.67 -29.51
CA LYS A 543 21.74 5.65 -30.48
C LYS A 543 23.25 5.35 -30.50
N SER A 544 24.06 6.26 -30.02
CA SER A 544 25.51 6.09 -29.93
C SER A 544 25.96 5.20 -28.79
N ASP A 545 25.06 4.98 -27.77
CA ASP A 545 25.34 4.12 -26.63
C ASP A 545 24.75 2.72 -26.82
N LYS A 546 25.65 1.76 -27.17
CA LYS A 546 25.28 0.36 -27.43
C LYS A 546 24.92 -0.44 -26.18
N GLN A 547 25.09 0.13 -24.97
CA GLN A 547 24.75 -0.54 -23.71
C GLN A 547 23.28 -0.36 -23.33
N ILE A 548 22.57 0.56 -24.00
CA ILE A 548 21.12 0.75 -23.75
C ILE A 548 20.35 -0.49 -24.18
N GLN A 549 19.58 -1.05 -23.25
CA GLN A 549 18.79 -2.26 -23.49
C GLN A 549 17.74 -2.06 -24.58
N ASN A 550 17.50 -3.08 -25.40
CA ASN A 550 16.55 -3.04 -26.52
C ASN A 550 15.13 -2.60 -26.08
N LEU A 551 14.68 -2.95 -24.90
CA LEU A 551 13.37 -2.54 -24.38
C LEU A 551 13.31 -1.03 -24.12
N ALA A 552 14.32 -0.49 -23.42
CA ALA A 552 14.41 0.93 -23.12
C ALA A 552 14.53 1.77 -24.39
N ASP A 553 15.42 1.37 -25.31
CA ASP A 553 15.61 2.03 -26.59
C ASP A 553 14.32 2.06 -27.42
N ARG A 554 13.62 0.93 -27.53
CA ARG A 554 12.34 0.85 -28.24
C ARG A 554 11.27 1.77 -27.62
N ASN A 555 11.15 1.81 -26.30
CA ASN A 555 10.18 2.65 -25.62
C ASN A 555 10.51 4.13 -25.76
N MET A 556 11.75 4.55 -25.57
CA MET A 556 12.18 5.94 -25.79
C MET A 556 11.98 6.39 -27.25
N ASN A 557 12.26 5.52 -28.23
CA ASN A 557 11.99 5.82 -29.64
C ASN A 557 10.49 5.98 -29.92
N ARG A 558 9.63 5.17 -29.28
CA ARG A 558 8.17 5.31 -29.35
C ARG A 558 7.72 6.64 -28.75
N TRP A 559 8.27 7.07 -27.61
CA TRP A 559 7.97 8.33 -26.98
C TRP A 559 8.36 9.53 -27.87
N ARG A 560 9.54 9.49 -28.49
CA ARG A 560 9.97 10.50 -29.46
C ARG A 560 9.00 10.62 -30.63
N TYR A 561 8.55 9.50 -31.18
CA TYR A 561 7.54 9.50 -32.24
C TYR A 561 6.23 10.18 -31.78
N ARG A 562 5.74 9.86 -30.57
CA ARG A 562 4.56 10.46 -30.00
C ARG A 562 4.74 11.97 -29.76
N ALA A 563 5.90 12.40 -29.29
CA ALA A 563 6.23 13.81 -29.07
C ALA A 563 6.24 14.59 -30.40
N ILE A 564 6.88 14.05 -31.45
CA ILE A 564 6.89 14.68 -32.78
C ILE A 564 5.48 14.79 -33.35
N ASP A 565 4.66 13.77 -33.17
CA ASP A 565 3.24 13.80 -33.61
C ASP A 565 2.43 14.86 -32.82
N HIS A 566 2.68 14.99 -31.52
CA HIS A 566 2.08 16.00 -30.68
C HIS A 566 2.53 17.42 -31.08
N ILE A 567 3.80 17.67 -31.38
CA ILE A 567 4.30 18.94 -31.88
C ILE A 567 3.59 19.32 -33.18
N LYS A 568 3.41 18.35 -34.09
CA LYS A 568 2.70 18.56 -35.37
C LYS A 568 1.22 18.92 -35.19
N SER A 569 0.60 18.48 -34.08
CA SER A 569 -0.80 18.82 -33.80
C SER A 569 -1.00 20.26 -33.36
N LYS A 570 0.09 21.02 -33.12
CA LYS A 570 0.10 22.40 -32.67
C LYS A 570 -0.77 22.64 -31.43
N PRO A 571 -0.46 21.98 -30.30
CA PRO A 571 -1.26 22.13 -29.07
C PRO A 571 -1.17 23.58 -28.54
N GLU A 572 -2.27 24.05 -27.97
CA GLU A 572 -2.31 25.35 -27.29
C GLU A 572 -1.52 25.27 -25.95
N PRO A 573 -0.98 26.43 -25.47
CA PRO A 573 -1.01 27.75 -26.10
C PRO A 573 0.02 27.93 -27.24
N ASN A 574 -0.32 28.75 -28.22
CA ASN A 574 0.61 29.11 -29.30
C ASN A 574 1.29 30.49 -29.08
N GLU A 575 0.84 31.28 -28.10
CA GLU A 575 1.41 32.56 -27.69
C GLU A 575 1.79 32.54 -26.19
N PRO A 576 2.87 33.17 -25.74
CA PRO A 576 3.84 33.96 -26.54
C PRO A 576 4.81 33.12 -27.36
N VAL A 577 4.86 31.77 -27.16
CA VAL A 577 5.75 30.85 -27.86
C VAL A 577 4.99 29.55 -28.08
N SER A 578 4.97 29.01 -29.29
CA SER A 578 4.39 27.70 -29.60
C SER A 578 5.31 26.56 -29.13
N LEU A 579 4.74 25.36 -28.91
CA LEU A 579 5.53 24.16 -28.58
C LEU A 579 6.65 23.90 -29.58
N SER A 580 6.38 24.05 -30.90
CA SER A 580 7.37 23.82 -31.93
C SER A 580 8.54 24.81 -31.85
N GLU A 581 8.28 26.11 -31.66
CA GLU A 581 9.32 27.11 -31.47
C GLU A 581 10.12 26.88 -30.19
N PHE A 582 9.46 26.49 -29.10
CA PHE A 582 10.13 26.15 -27.85
C PHE A 582 11.10 24.99 -28.03
N VAL A 583 10.64 23.88 -28.64
CA VAL A 583 11.49 22.69 -28.89
C VAL A 583 12.64 23.04 -29.83
N ILE A 584 12.40 23.76 -30.94
CA ILE A 584 13.44 24.19 -31.86
C ILE A 584 14.46 25.10 -31.16
N SER A 585 14.05 25.99 -30.26
CA SER A 585 14.97 26.79 -29.49
C SER A 585 15.93 25.97 -28.63
N TRP A 586 15.41 24.90 -28.02
CA TRP A 586 16.23 23.93 -27.28
C TRP A 586 17.18 23.14 -28.19
N GLN A 587 16.72 22.70 -29.35
CA GLN A 587 17.54 21.94 -30.31
C GLN A 587 18.66 22.79 -30.92
N ASN A 588 18.47 24.10 -31.05
CA ASN A 588 19.44 25.06 -31.60
C ASN A 588 20.40 25.63 -30.55
N ARG A 589 20.33 25.19 -29.27
CA ARG A 589 21.27 25.63 -28.26
C ARG A 589 22.70 25.24 -28.69
N HIS A 590 23.61 26.20 -28.60
CA HIS A 590 24.99 25.95 -29.00
C HIS A 590 25.94 26.61 -28.00
N PRO A 591 27.08 26.01 -27.64
CA PRO A 591 28.10 26.64 -26.78
C PRO A 591 28.63 27.99 -27.34
N LYS A 592 28.48 28.22 -28.63
CA LYS A 592 28.86 29.48 -29.30
C LYS A 592 27.82 30.60 -29.15
N ASN A 593 26.59 30.29 -28.68
CA ASN A 593 25.52 31.27 -28.47
C ASN A 593 25.35 31.63 -26.99
N ARG A 594 26.46 31.83 -26.26
CA ARG A 594 26.49 32.06 -24.82
C ARG A 594 25.64 33.25 -24.34
N ASP A 595 25.41 34.20 -25.18
CA ASP A 595 24.58 35.40 -24.85
C ASP A 595 23.08 35.05 -24.74
N LYS A 596 22.63 33.87 -25.20
CA LYS A 596 21.21 33.46 -25.21
C LYS A 596 20.91 32.28 -24.32
N TRP A 597 21.92 31.48 -23.96
CA TRP A 597 21.72 30.27 -23.17
C TRP A 597 22.69 30.23 -21.99
N PRO A 598 22.21 29.85 -20.78
CA PRO A 598 23.08 29.64 -19.64
C PRO A 598 24.03 28.45 -19.92
N GLU A 599 25.10 28.34 -19.12
CA GLU A 599 26.07 27.24 -19.24
C GLU A 599 25.45 25.89 -18.87
N SER A 600 24.34 25.90 -18.12
CA SER A 600 23.54 24.72 -17.77
C SER A 600 22.06 25.07 -17.68
N ALA A 601 21.20 24.10 -17.91
CA ALA A 601 19.75 24.23 -17.74
C ALA A 601 19.18 23.02 -16.97
N SER A 602 18.26 23.31 -16.05
CA SER A 602 17.61 22.29 -15.23
C SER A 602 16.60 21.49 -16.03
N LEU A 603 16.67 20.16 -15.91
CA LEU A 603 15.63 19.26 -16.46
C LEU A 603 14.28 19.48 -15.79
N MET A 604 14.27 19.87 -14.51
CA MET A 604 13.04 20.16 -13.80
C MET A 604 12.35 21.42 -14.36
N GLU A 605 13.12 22.49 -14.64
CA GLU A 605 12.57 23.68 -15.28
C GLU A 605 12.06 23.40 -16.70
N LEU A 606 12.79 22.58 -17.47
CA LEU A 606 12.34 22.12 -18.79
C LEU A 606 11.02 21.35 -18.67
N ALA A 607 10.93 20.42 -17.74
CA ALA A 607 9.73 19.63 -17.48
C ALA A 607 8.53 20.55 -17.15
N TYR A 608 8.68 21.47 -16.20
CA TYR A 608 7.60 22.41 -15.85
C TYR A 608 7.15 23.31 -17.02
N LYS A 609 8.05 23.69 -17.92
CA LYS A 609 7.65 24.45 -19.11
C LYS A 609 6.90 23.59 -20.13
N LEU A 610 7.33 22.34 -20.35
CA LEU A 610 6.71 21.46 -21.33
C LEU A 610 5.31 20.99 -20.92
N ILE A 611 5.00 20.94 -19.62
CA ILE A 611 3.68 20.57 -19.11
C ILE A 611 2.60 21.52 -19.68
N THR A 612 2.93 22.80 -19.89
CA THR A 612 1.99 23.81 -20.41
C THR A 612 1.25 23.35 -21.68
N TRP A 613 1.87 22.49 -22.48
CA TRP A 613 1.28 21.97 -23.72
C TRP A 613 0.67 20.56 -23.60
N ILE A 614 0.45 20.06 -22.38
CA ILE A 614 -0.14 18.72 -22.12
C ILE A 614 -1.23 18.89 -21.05
N GLU A 615 -2.41 19.32 -21.48
CA GLU A 615 -3.56 19.62 -20.62
C GLU A 615 -3.92 18.42 -19.71
N GLU A 616 -3.92 17.19 -20.25
CA GLU A 616 -4.31 16.03 -19.48
C GLU A 616 -3.35 15.67 -18.33
N LEU A 617 -2.12 16.19 -18.31
CA LEU A 617 -1.22 16.05 -17.16
C LEU A 617 -1.47 17.10 -16.06
N GLN A 618 -2.19 18.19 -16.38
CA GLN A 618 -2.49 19.25 -15.43
C GLN A 618 -3.89 19.09 -14.80
N ASP A 619 -4.88 18.79 -15.60
CA ASP A 619 -6.28 18.87 -15.23
C ASP A 619 -6.90 17.52 -14.87
N ASP A 620 -6.33 16.40 -15.34
CA ASP A 620 -6.81 15.07 -14.98
C ASP A 620 -6.11 14.52 -13.73
N VAL A 621 -6.89 14.02 -12.78
CA VAL A 621 -6.39 13.48 -11.50
C VAL A 621 -5.37 12.36 -11.72
N GLU A 622 -5.59 11.46 -12.69
CA GLU A 622 -4.57 10.45 -13.05
C GLU A 622 -3.33 11.11 -13.65
N GLY A 623 -3.51 12.17 -14.44
CA GLY A 623 -2.43 12.97 -15.03
C GLY A 623 -1.50 13.57 -13.99
N ILE A 624 -2.06 14.15 -12.93
CA ILE A 624 -1.30 14.72 -11.80
C ILE A 624 -0.44 13.63 -11.11
N VAL A 625 -1.00 12.44 -10.92
CA VAL A 625 -0.26 11.30 -10.32
C VAL A 625 0.90 10.85 -11.22
N TYR A 626 0.70 10.81 -12.54
CA TYR A 626 1.78 10.47 -13.49
C TYR A 626 2.85 11.55 -13.53
N LEU A 627 2.45 12.82 -13.52
CA LEU A 627 3.36 13.95 -13.51
C LEU A 627 4.26 13.95 -12.28
N GLU A 628 3.67 13.68 -11.11
CA GLU A 628 4.45 13.55 -9.88
C GLU A 628 5.50 12.44 -9.98
N ALA A 629 5.13 11.25 -10.46
CA ALA A 629 6.08 10.14 -10.60
C ALA A 629 7.28 10.51 -11.48
N ILE A 630 7.06 11.28 -12.56
CA ILE A 630 8.14 11.72 -13.46
C ILE A 630 8.99 12.82 -12.80
N THR A 631 8.37 13.84 -12.23
CA THR A 631 9.08 14.97 -11.60
C THR A 631 9.86 14.53 -10.37
N ARG A 632 9.32 13.62 -9.59
CA ARG A 632 10.02 12.96 -8.47
C ARG A 632 11.24 12.20 -8.97
N SER A 633 11.13 11.46 -10.07
CA SER A 633 12.25 10.78 -10.72
C SER A 633 13.36 11.77 -11.12
N ILE A 634 13.00 12.90 -11.73
CA ILE A 634 13.98 13.94 -12.11
C ILE A 634 14.64 14.54 -10.86
N LYS A 635 13.86 14.84 -9.83
CA LYS A 635 14.36 15.44 -8.58
C LYS A 635 15.33 14.51 -7.85
N GLN A 636 14.94 13.25 -7.66
CA GLN A 636 15.75 12.31 -6.87
C GLN A 636 17.03 11.90 -7.59
N THR A 637 17.00 11.74 -8.91
CA THR A 637 18.21 11.48 -9.69
C THR A 637 19.18 12.65 -9.67
N GLY A 638 18.71 13.88 -9.48
CA GLY A 638 19.56 15.06 -9.29
C GLY A 638 20.57 14.92 -8.14
N PHE A 639 20.24 14.14 -7.11
CA PHE A 639 21.15 13.92 -5.97
C PHE A 639 22.22 12.83 -6.21
N PHE A 640 21.99 11.96 -7.20
CA PHE A 640 22.85 10.83 -7.48
C PHE A 640 23.94 11.12 -8.51
N ASN A 641 23.80 12.17 -9.26
CA ASN A 641 24.48 12.36 -10.53
C ASN A 641 25.48 13.50 -10.48
N LYS A 642 26.55 13.38 -11.29
CA LYS A 642 27.60 14.37 -11.46
C LYS A 642 27.03 15.73 -11.86
N TYR A 643 25.99 15.74 -12.71
CA TYR A 643 25.37 16.93 -13.26
C TYR A 643 24.08 17.32 -12.52
N SER A 644 23.67 16.57 -11.49
CA SER A 644 22.53 16.92 -10.61
C SER A 644 21.23 17.27 -11.34
N GLY A 645 20.90 16.50 -12.40
CA GLY A 645 19.68 16.73 -13.18
C GLY A 645 19.76 17.98 -14.08
N ASN A 646 20.95 18.50 -14.36
CA ASN A 646 21.16 19.60 -15.30
C ASN A 646 21.79 19.11 -16.59
N ILE A 647 21.44 19.74 -17.71
CA ILE A 647 22.14 19.59 -18.98
C ILE A 647 23.16 20.71 -19.08
N VAL A 648 24.44 20.36 -19.28
CA VAL A 648 25.56 21.29 -19.23
C VAL A 648 26.10 21.53 -20.64
N PHE A 649 26.08 22.78 -21.09
CA PHE A 649 26.43 23.21 -22.47
C PHE A 649 27.80 23.82 -22.61
N THR A 650 28.69 23.68 -21.65
CA THR A 650 30.03 24.30 -21.69
C THR A 650 30.89 23.81 -22.87
N ASN A 651 30.75 22.54 -23.24
CA ASN A 651 31.35 21.94 -24.41
C ASN A 651 30.62 20.66 -24.82
N SER A 652 30.87 20.14 -26.02
CA SER A 652 30.18 18.97 -26.56
C SER A 652 30.42 17.68 -25.78
N LYS A 653 31.51 17.56 -25.02
CA LYS A 653 31.78 16.40 -24.17
C LYS A 653 30.91 16.44 -22.92
N THR A 654 30.89 17.55 -22.21
CA THR A 654 30.05 17.70 -20.98
C THR A 654 28.57 17.66 -21.32
N GLU A 655 28.16 18.21 -22.46
CA GLU A 655 26.79 18.12 -22.95
C GLU A 655 26.41 16.64 -23.16
N ARG A 656 27.23 15.90 -23.93
CA ARG A 656 26.99 14.48 -24.15
C ARG A 656 26.94 13.68 -22.84
N GLU A 657 27.88 13.90 -21.91
CA GLU A 657 27.92 13.21 -20.61
C GLU A 657 26.67 13.52 -19.78
N SER A 658 26.23 14.77 -19.70
CA SER A 658 25.04 15.16 -18.93
C SER A 658 23.74 14.61 -19.53
N VAL A 659 23.63 14.56 -20.85
CA VAL A 659 22.49 13.93 -21.54
C VAL A 659 22.47 12.41 -21.33
N LEU A 660 23.62 11.73 -21.45
CA LEU A 660 23.70 10.30 -21.15
C LEU A 660 23.33 9.99 -19.71
N GLU A 661 23.79 10.83 -18.76
CA GLU A 661 23.42 10.70 -17.35
C GLU A 661 21.91 10.79 -17.15
N ALA A 662 21.25 11.74 -17.80
CA ALA A 662 19.79 11.88 -17.76
C ALA A 662 19.08 10.64 -18.39
N ILE A 663 19.59 10.16 -19.53
CA ILE A 663 19.03 8.96 -20.18
C ILE A 663 19.12 7.75 -19.26
N TRP A 664 20.28 7.49 -18.68
CA TRP A 664 20.50 6.31 -17.83
C TRP A 664 19.75 6.34 -16.51
N ASN A 665 19.64 7.50 -15.89
CA ASN A 665 19.15 7.57 -14.51
C ASN A 665 17.68 8.04 -14.40
N ILE A 666 17.12 8.63 -15.46
CA ILE A 666 15.72 9.09 -15.48
C ILE A 666 14.91 8.29 -16.51
N PHE A 667 15.33 8.33 -17.79
CA PHE A 667 14.47 7.81 -18.86
C PHE A 667 14.51 6.28 -18.99
N ILE A 668 15.65 5.63 -18.78
CA ILE A 668 15.73 4.17 -18.78
C ILE A 668 14.92 3.55 -17.62
N PRO A 669 15.01 4.01 -16.38
CA PRO A 669 14.14 3.53 -15.30
C PRO A 669 12.66 3.67 -15.62
N ILE A 670 12.21 4.80 -16.15
CA ILE A 670 10.82 4.98 -16.58
C ILE A 670 10.49 4.01 -17.74
N ALA A 671 11.35 3.93 -18.75
CA ALA A 671 11.13 3.12 -19.95
C ALA A 671 11.09 1.61 -19.67
N THR A 672 11.71 1.16 -18.62
CA THR A 672 11.75 -0.25 -18.20
C THR A 672 10.75 -0.59 -17.09
N GLY A 673 9.90 0.37 -16.67
CA GLY A 673 8.91 0.17 -15.61
C GLY A 673 9.51 0.12 -14.20
N GLY A 674 10.70 0.69 -14.02
CA GLY A 674 11.38 0.78 -12.71
C GLY A 674 10.81 1.88 -11.80
N VAL A 675 10.11 2.86 -12.37
CA VAL A 675 9.48 3.95 -11.60
C VAL A 675 8.05 3.57 -11.23
N GLY A 676 7.76 3.51 -9.94
CA GLY A 676 6.44 3.24 -9.39
C GLY A 676 5.57 4.49 -9.32
N ILE A 677 4.26 4.27 -9.36
CA ILE A 677 3.26 5.28 -9.08
C ILE A 677 3.00 5.28 -7.57
N ASP A 678 3.20 6.42 -6.92
CA ASP A 678 2.87 6.60 -5.52
C ASP A 678 1.36 6.91 -5.39
N GLU A 679 0.69 6.12 -4.58
CA GLU A 679 -0.76 6.18 -4.40
C GLU A 679 -1.14 7.05 -3.21
N ASP A 680 -0.21 7.25 -2.29
CA ASP A 680 -0.42 8.05 -1.09
C ASP A 680 -0.38 9.57 -1.36
N LEU A 681 -0.18 9.96 -2.63
CA LEU A 681 -0.16 11.34 -3.07
C LEU A 681 -1.49 12.06 -2.94
N LEU A 682 -2.59 11.34 -3.13
CA LEU A 682 -3.92 11.91 -3.00
C LEU A 682 -4.39 11.70 -1.56
N GLU A 683 -4.57 12.78 -0.82
CA GLU A 683 -5.14 12.74 0.52
C GLU A 683 -6.54 12.15 0.49
N THR A 684 -7.33 12.48 -0.56
CA THR A 684 -8.68 11.96 -0.79
C THR A 684 -8.79 11.35 -2.18
N LEU A 685 -9.60 10.30 -2.31
CA LEU A 685 -9.98 9.75 -3.61
C LEU A 685 -10.94 10.72 -4.33
N PRO A 686 -10.94 10.75 -5.69
CA PRO A 686 -11.87 11.58 -6.44
C PRO A 686 -13.33 11.18 -6.18
N ASP A 687 -14.21 12.15 -5.92
CA ASP A 687 -15.63 11.91 -5.59
C ASP A 687 -16.49 11.61 -6.82
N ASP A 688 -16.03 11.97 -8.01
CA ASP A 688 -16.78 11.86 -9.28
C ASP A 688 -16.46 10.58 -10.07
N ARG A 689 -15.61 9.68 -9.54
CA ARG A 689 -15.07 8.53 -10.27
C ARG A 689 -15.22 7.22 -9.52
N ILE A 690 -15.38 6.14 -10.30
CA ILE A 690 -15.30 4.77 -9.75
C ILE A 690 -13.84 4.44 -9.48
N ASN A 691 -13.56 3.91 -8.30
CA ASN A 691 -12.22 3.55 -7.89
C ASN A 691 -11.89 2.10 -8.28
N ILE A 692 -10.89 1.89 -9.15
CA ILE A 692 -10.33 0.56 -9.44
C ILE A 692 -8.92 0.50 -8.84
N MET A 693 -8.73 -0.39 -7.87
CA MET A 693 -7.46 -0.48 -7.15
C MET A 693 -7.09 -1.92 -6.80
N SER A 694 -5.84 -2.11 -6.37
CA SER A 694 -5.44 -3.39 -5.77
C SER A 694 -6.03 -3.53 -4.38
N ILE A 695 -6.15 -4.79 -3.91
CA ILE A 695 -6.61 -5.04 -2.53
C ILE A 695 -5.67 -4.40 -1.50
N HIS A 696 -4.35 -4.37 -1.77
CA HIS A 696 -3.39 -3.71 -0.88
C HIS A 696 -3.66 -2.21 -0.72
N GLN A 697 -4.02 -1.53 -1.82
CA GLN A 697 -4.36 -0.10 -1.80
C GLN A 697 -5.65 0.21 -1.03
N SER A 698 -6.56 -0.75 -0.95
CA SER A 698 -7.83 -0.55 -0.24
C SER A 698 -7.71 -0.66 1.28
N LYS A 699 -6.53 -1.06 1.79
CA LYS A 699 -6.31 -1.15 3.24
C LYS A 699 -6.49 0.22 3.90
N GLY A 700 -7.26 0.27 4.98
CA GLY A 700 -7.64 1.53 5.65
C GLY A 700 -8.87 2.24 5.04
N LEU A 701 -9.22 1.95 3.79
CA LEU A 701 -10.39 2.55 3.13
C LEU A 701 -11.68 1.77 3.40
N GLU A 702 -12.82 2.39 3.08
CA GLU A 702 -14.16 1.80 3.18
C GLU A 702 -15.06 2.38 2.08
N PHE A 703 -16.00 1.58 1.59
CA PHE A 703 -16.88 1.97 0.48
C PHE A 703 -18.28 1.35 0.65
N PRO A 704 -19.34 2.09 0.35
CA PRO A 704 -20.71 1.58 0.35
C PRO A 704 -20.90 0.32 -0.51
N LEU A 705 -20.33 0.29 -1.72
CA LEU A 705 -20.36 -0.87 -2.63
C LEU A 705 -18.92 -1.31 -2.98
N VAL A 706 -18.55 -2.49 -2.53
CA VAL A 706 -17.28 -3.11 -2.91
C VAL A 706 -17.51 -4.27 -3.86
N ILE A 707 -16.83 -4.21 -5.00
CA ILE A 707 -16.82 -5.24 -6.03
C ILE A 707 -15.46 -5.93 -6.00
N VAL A 708 -15.41 -7.19 -5.58
CA VAL A 708 -14.16 -7.94 -5.45
C VAL A 708 -13.97 -8.89 -6.63
N ASP A 709 -12.91 -8.70 -7.39
CA ASP A 709 -12.51 -9.61 -8.47
C ASP A 709 -11.85 -10.86 -7.90
N VAL A 710 -12.63 -11.91 -7.73
CA VAL A 710 -12.18 -13.21 -7.25
C VAL A 710 -11.77 -14.18 -8.37
N GLY A 711 -12.01 -13.83 -9.65
CA GLY A 711 -11.79 -14.81 -10.70
C GLY A 711 -11.79 -14.34 -12.16
N SER A 712 -11.75 -13.05 -12.45
CA SER A 712 -11.80 -12.56 -13.84
C SER A 712 -10.56 -12.95 -14.67
N ARG A 713 -9.44 -13.23 -14.03
CA ARG A 713 -8.17 -13.61 -14.66
C ARG A 713 -7.98 -15.10 -14.87
N PHE A 714 -8.79 -15.93 -14.25
CA PHE A 714 -8.61 -17.38 -14.17
C PHE A 714 -9.27 -18.16 -15.31
N LYS A 715 -9.09 -17.66 -16.53
CA LYS A 715 -9.61 -18.31 -17.75
C LYS A 715 -8.92 -19.64 -18.07
N LYS A 716 -7.66 -19.81 -17.66
CA LYS A 716 -6.87 -21.03 -17.87
C LYS A 716 -6.17 -21.42 -16.58
N ASN A 717 -6.13 -22.72 -16.31
CA ASN A 717 -5.42 -23.28 -15.17
C ASN A 717 -3.92 -23.44 -15.50
N THR A 718 -3.17 -22.34 -15.50
CA THR A 718 -1.72 -22.38 -15.63
C THR A 718 -1.05 -22.41 -14.26
N VAL A 719 0.15 -22.96 -14.16
CA VAL A 719 0.91 -23.02 -12.88
C VAL A 719 1.01 -21.65 -12.22
N ASN A 720 1.25 -20.58 -12.98
CA ASN A 720 1.33 -19.21 -12.44
C ASN A 720 -0.03 -18.71 -11.92
N THR A 721 -1.13 -19.04 -12.62
CA THR A 721 -2.48 -18.67 -12.18
C THR A 721 -2.92 -19.50 -10.98
N GLN A 722 -2.47 -20.73 -10.84
CA GLN A 722 -2.76 -21.55 -9.65
C GLN A 722 -2.17 -20.94 -8.38
N ASN A 723 -0.90 -20.59 -8.40
CA ASN A 723 -0.23 -20.07 -7.20
C ASN A 723 -0.82 -18.74 -6.70
N LEU A 724 -1.35 -17.91 -7.61
CA LEU A 724 -2.01 -16.64 -7.25
C LEU A 724 -3.36 -16.80 -6.55
N ARG A 725 -4.00 -17.95 -6.64
CA ARG A 725 -5.33 -18.20 -6.10
C ARG A 725 -5.38 -19.40 -5.15
N PHE A 726 -4.40 -20.31 -5.29
CA PHE A 726 -4.27 -21.52 -4.50
C PHE A 726 -2.82 -22.01 -4.55
N PRO A 727 -2.01 -21.82 -3.52
CA PRO A 727 -0.64 -22.28 -3.44
C PRO A 727 -0.56 -23.82 -3.40
N LYS A 728 -0.41 -24.48 -4.55
CA LYS A 728 -0.40 -25.96 -4.65
C LYS A 728 0.94 -26.59 -4.43
N LEU A 729 1.99 -25.91 -4.83
CA LEU A 729 3.32 -26.47 -4.82
C LEU A 729 4.09 -25.86 -3.67
N GLU A 730 4.78 -26.68 -2.92
CA GLU A 730 5.92 -26.17 -2.18
C GLU A 730 6.81 -25.45 -3.18
N PRO A 731 7.18 -24.20 -2.90
CA PRO A 731 8.03 -23.50 -3.82
C PRO A 731 9.30 -24.33 -4.00
N LYS A 732 9.61 -24.74 -5.23
CA LYS A 732 10.94 -25.23 -5.57
C LYS A 732 11.99 -24.13 -5.37
N ASN A 733 11.54 -22.93 -5.05
CA ASN A 733 12.32 -21.74 -4.85
C ASN A 733 12.75 -21.66 -3.41
N ARG A 734 13.96 -21.29 -3.19
CA ARG A 734 14.39 -20.78 -1.87
C ARG A 734 13.57 -19.51 -1.56
N SER A 735 13.02 -19.43 -0.36
CA SER A 735 12.49 -18.18 0.15
C SER A 735 13.66 -17.27 0.57
N ILE A 736 13.65 -16.00 0.12
CA ILE A 736 14.62 -15.01 0.61
C ILE A 736 14.48 -14.88 2.12
N GLU A 737 13.24 -14.79 2.62
CA GLU A 737 12.94 -14.71 4.04
C GLU A 737 13.60 -15.87 4.82
N ASP A 738 13.33 -17.12 4.44
CA ASP A 738 13.88 -18.28 5.14
C ASP A 738 15.41 -18.38 5.01
N SER A 739 15.97 -17.92 3.90
CA SER A 739 17.42 -17.92 3.67
C SER A 739 18.18 -16.90 4.52
N VAL A 740 17.49 -15.87 4.99
CA VAL A 740 18.04 -14.76 5.77
C VAL A 740 17.68 -14.88 7.26
N ARG A 741 16.43 -15.23 7.54
CA ARG A 741 15.86 -15.29 8.90
C ARG A 741 16.58 -16.24 9.84
N CYS A 742 17.16 -17.33 9.34
CA CYS A 742 17.94 -18.28 10.16
C CYS A 742 19.19 -17.64 10.80
N PHE A 743 19.62 -16.46 10.31
CA PHE A 743 20.74 -15.70 10.89
C PHE A 743 20.28 -14.54 11.77
N SER A 744 18.98 -14.42 12.03
CA SER A 744 18.41 -13.40 12.89
C SER A 744 17.92 -14.01 14.22
N SER A 745 17.62 -13.14 15.19
CA SER A 745 17.04 -13.55 16.47
C SER A 745 15.63 -14.14 16.35
N LEU A 746 14.98 -14.00 15.17
CA LEU A 746 13.68 -14.62 14.88
C LEU A 746 13.79 -16.15 14.70
N GLY A 747 14.97 -16.64 14.27
CA GLY A 747 15.16 -18.05 13.98
C GLY A 747 14.36 -18.56 12.79
N GLU A 748 14.28 -19.87 12.61
CA GLU A 748 13.46 -20.50 11.58
C GLU A 748 11.98 -20.27 11.85
N SER A 749 11.19 -20.11 10.77
CA SER A 749 9.73 -20.01 10.91
C SER A 749 9.11 -21.36 11.24
N GLU A 750 8.22 -21.39 12.22
CA GLU A 750 7.43 -22.59 12.56
C GLU A 750 6.48 -22.99 11.43
N ARG A 751 6.08 -22.03 10.58
CA ARG A 751 5.16 -22.26 9.46
C ARG A 751 5.93 -22.33 8.15
N SER A 752 5.62 -23.33 7.31
CA SER A 752 6.22 -23.47 5.99
C SER A 752 5.89 -22.26 5.08
N GLU A 753 6.73 -22.02 4.06
CA GLU A 753 6.44 -20.96 3.05
C GLU A 753 5.11 -21.18 2.34
N LYS A 754 4.71 -22.44 2.12
CA LYS A 754 3.40 -22.78 1.57
C LYS A 754 2.27 -22.33 2.49
N ASP A 755 2.39 -22.62 3.79
CA ASP A 755 1.38 -22.23 4.78
C ASP A 755 1.27 -20.71 4.88
N ARG A 756 2.41 -20.00 4.94
CA ARG A 756 2.43 -18.55 4.94
C ARG A 756 1.80 -17.95 3.68
N SER A 757 2.01 -18.58 2.52
CA SER A 757 1.38 -18.14 1.26
C SER A 757 -0.15 -18.33 1.26
N PHE A 758 -0.67 -19.36 1.91
CA PHE A 758 -2.11 -19.52 2.13
C PHE A 758 -2.65 -18.48 3.11
N ASP A 759 -1.92 -18.26 4.22
CA ASP A 759 -2.29 -17.27 5.21
C ASP A 759 -2.35 -15.86 4.60
N ASP A 760 -1.37 -15.50 3.76
CA ASP A 760 -1.35 -14.22 3.05
C ASP A 760 -2.53 -14.07 2.08
N LEU A 761 -2.92 -15.14 1.37
CA LEU A 761 -4.10 -15.09 0.51
C LEU A 761 -5.40 -14.94 1.30
N THR A 762 -5.51 -15.61 2.44
CA THR A 762 -6.67 -15.49 3.33
C THR A 762 -6.76 -14.05 3.85
N ARG A 763 -5.68 -13.47 4.36
CA ARG A 763 -5.62 -12.07 4.81
C ARG A 763 -5.97 -11.10 3.68
N LEU A 764 -5.43 -11.32 2.48
CA LEU A 764 -5.67 -10.48 1.33
C LEU A 764 -7.18 -10.38 1.01
N TYR A 765 -7.87 -11.51 0.90
CA TYR A 765 -9.29 -11.50 0.59
C TYR A 765 -10.16 -11.09 1.79
N PHE A 766 -9.74 -11.38 3.01
CA PHE A 766 -10.40 -10.86 4.21
C PHE A 766 -10.38 -9.32 4.22
N VAL A 767 -9.24 -8.71 3.90
CA VAL A 767 -9.17 -7.24 3.73
C VAL A 767 -10.13 -6.79 2.65
N ALA A 768 -10.15 -7.42 1.48
CA ALA A 768 -11.04 -7.03 0.38
C ALA A 768 -12.52 -7.07 0.79
N PHE A 769 -12.96 -8.15 1.44
CA PHE A 769 -14.36 -8.32 1.84
C PHE A 769 -14.76 -7.34 2.95
N SER A 770 -13.86 -7.07 3.88
CA SER A 770 -14.10 -6.15 5.01
C SER A 770 -14.05 -4.67 4.65
N ARG A 771 -13.85 -4.30 3.37
CA ARG A 771 -13.94 -2.90 2.92
C ARG A 771 -15.38 -2.45 2.65
N ALA A 772 -16.30 -3.42 2.46
CA ALA A 772 -17.69 -3.12 2.14
C ALA A 772 -18.48 -2.66 3.38
N GLU A 773 -19.25 -1.61 3.21
CA GLU A 773 -20.18 -1.12 4.23
C GLU A 773 -21.57 -1.75 4.06
N ASN A 774 -22.17 -1.60 2.88
CA ASN A 774 -23.55 -1.98 2.60
C ASN A 774 -23.66 -3.18 1.67
N VAL A 775 -22.86 -3.20 0.59
CA VAL A 775 -22.96 -4.20 -0.46
C VAL A 775 -21.61 -4.80 -0.82
N LEU A 776 -21.51 -6.12 -0.76
CA LEU A 776 -20.39 -6.90 -1.24
C LEU A 776 -20.80 -7.70 -2.48
N LEU A 777 -20.11 -7.44 -3.62
CA LEU A 777 -20.31 -8.13 -4.88
C LEU A 777 -19.05 -8.87 -5.31
N LEU A 778 -19.10 -10.18 -5.38
CA LEU A 778 -18.02 -11.01 -5.91
C LEU A 778 -18.14 -11.17 -7.42
N ILE A 779 -17.06 -10.91 -8.17
CA ILE A 779 -17.08 -11.06 -9.63
C ILE A 779 -16.02 -12.01 -10.13
N GLY A 780 -16.33 -12.71 -11.25
CA GLY A 780 -15.37 -13.64 -11.84
C GLY A 780 -15.88 -14.28 -13.13
N LEU A 781 -15.14 -15.29 -13.59
CA LEU A 781 -15.55 -16.12 -14.71
C LEU A 781 -16.20 -17.41 -14.22
N LEU A 782 -17.24 -17.87 -14.89
CA LEU A 782 -17.94 -19.13 -14.60
C LEU A 782 -16.98 -20.32 -14.44
N PRO A 783 -15.91 -20.48 -15.25
CA PRO A 783 -14.92 -21.54 -15.05
C PRO A 783 -14.23 -21.49 -13.69
N SER A 784 -14.13 -20.35 -13.02
CA SER A 784 -13.55 -20.25 -11.68
C SER A 784 -14.51 -20.72 -10.59
N LEU A 785 -15.81 -20.74 -10.86
CA LEU A 785 -16.85 -21.13 -9.92
C LEU A 785 -17.25 -22.60 -10.06
N ASP A 786 -17.64 -23.03 -11.27
CA ASP A 786 -18.27 -24.32 -11.52
C ASP A 786 -17.31 -25.41 -12.06
N GLY A 787 -16.06 -25.07 -12.36
CA GLY A 787 -15.14 -25.99 -13.04
C GLY A 787 -15.53 -26.28 -14.52
N TYR A 788 -16.59 -25.72 -15.02
CA TYR A 788 -17.03 -25.82 -16.41
C TYR A 788 -16.13 -24.98 -17.30
N ALA A 789 -15.04 -25.53 -17.72
CA ALA A 789 -14.25 -24.91 -18.76
C ALA A 789 -14.27 -25.75 -20.03
N VAL A 790 -14.54 -25.12 -21.06
CA VAL A 790 -14.23 -25.21 -22.50
C VAL A 790 -13.83 -26.57 -23.12
N ASN A 791 -13.45 -27.61 -22.39
CA ASN A 791 -13.22 -28.97 -22.84
C ASN A 791 -13.59 -29.92 -21.71
N ASN A 792 -14.45 -30.85 -21.95
CA ASN A 792 -15.11 -31.83 -21.11
C ASN A 792 -14.31 -32.61 -20.02
N ASN A 793 -13.12 -32.14 -19.65
CA ASN A 793 -12.20 -32.79 -18.72
C ASN A 793 -11.66 -31.90 -17.59
N LEU A 794 -12.30 -30.76 -17.29
CA LEU A 794 -11.76 -29.88 -16.27
C LEU A 794 -12.39 -30.14 -14.90
N LYS A 795 -11.55 -30.63 -14.00
CA LYS A 795 -11.76 -30.58 -12.55
C LYS A 795 -11.94 -29.12 -12.13
N GLN A 796 -12.75 -28.89 -11.11
CA GLN A 796 -12.85 -27.61 -10.40
C GLN A 796 -11.46 -27.06 -10.13
N ILE A 797 -11.33 -25.74 -10.24
CA ILE A 797 -10.06 -25.07 -10.03
C ILE A 797 -10.08 -24.48 -8.63
N PRO A 798 -9.27 -24.99 -7.67
CA PRO A 798 -9.23 -24.46 -6.33
C PRO A 798 -8.94 -22.96 -6.32
N ASN A 799 -9.66 -22.23 -5.48
CA ASN A 799 -9.50 -20.79 -5.30
C ASN A 799 -9.91 -20.41 -3.87
N VAL A 800 -8.96 -19.93 -3.09
CA VAL A 800 -9.19 -19.51 -1.69
C VAL A 800 -10.34 -18.51 -1.59
N ALA A 801 -10.38 -17.52 -2.48
CA ALA A 801 -11.42 -16.50 -2.51
C ALA A 801 -12.85 -17.01 -2.81
N LEU A 802 -12.97 -18.27 -3.22
CA LEU A 802 -14.25 -18.96 -3.51
C LEU A 802 -14.56 -20.08 -2.52
N GLY A 803 -13.92 -20.05 -1.35
CA GLY A 803 -14.23 -20.99 -0.27
C GLY A 803 -13.50 -22.33 -0.32
N TRP A 804 -12.34 -22.40 -0.98
CA TRP A 804 -11.47 -23.57 -0.91
C TRP A 804 -10.48 -23.45 0.25
N ASN A 805 -10.39 -24.49 1.07
CA ASN A 805 -9.37 -24.59 2.11
C ASN A 805 -8.07 -25.19 1.54
N ARG A 806 -6.98 -25.19 2.32
CA ARG A 806 -5.66 -25.69 1.89
C ARG A 806 -5.61 -27.22 1.64
N ASP A 807 -6.59 -27.98 2.14
CA ASP A 807 -6.73 -29.42 1.90
C ASP A 807 -7.39 -29.74 0.54
N GLU A 808 -7.49 -28.75 -0.35
CA GLU A 808 -8.18 -28.85 -1.65
C GLU A 808 -9.67 -29.21 -1.51
N GLN A 809 -10.31 -28.83 -0.42
CA GLN A 809 -11.73 -29.03 -0.21
C GLN A 809 -12.49 -27.73 -0.45
N LEU A 810 -13.56 -27.80 -1.21
CA LEU A 810 -14.50 -26.71 -1.38
C LEU A 810 -15.51 -26.74 -0.22
N VAL A 811 -15.24 -25.92 0.78
CA VAL A 811 -16.16 -25.77 1.93
C VAL A 811 -17.30 -24.83 1.55
N GLY A 812 -16.98 -23.79 0.75
CA GLY A 812 -17.97 -22.82 0.27
C GLY A 812 -18.33 -21.77 1.30
N PHE A 813 -19.35 -20.98 0.97
CA PHE A 813 -19.90 -19.94 1.83
C PHE A 813 -21.34 -20.28 2.20
N ASP A 814 -21.87 -19.60 3.22
CA ASP A 814 -23.23 -19.87 3.70
C ASP A 814 -24.26 -19.61 2.62
N GLU A 815 -24.34 -18.37 2.08
CA GLU A 815 -25.19 -18.04 0.94
C GLU A 815 -24.59 -16.88 0.10
N ILE A 816 -24.44 -17.09 -1.21
CA ILE A 816 -24.13 -16.05 -2.20
C ILE A 816 -25.23 -16.06 -3.27
N TYR A 817 -25.81 -14.91 -3.53
CA TYR A 817 -26.90 -14.72 -4.47
C TYR A 817 -26.38 -14.34 -5.86
N LEU A 818 -26.43 -15.25 -6.82
CA LEU A 818 -25.95 -15.02 -8.19
C LEU A 818 -26.96 -14.17 -8.99
N ILE A 819 -26.46 -13.07 -9.56
CA ILE A 819 -27.23 -12.10 -10.36
C ILE A 819 -26.84 -12.12 -11.83
#